data_80921f204228f907df76691e3b05caad
#
_entry.id   80921f204228f907df76691e3b05caad
#
_cell.length_a   1.000
_cell.length_b   1.000
_cell.length_c   1.000
_cell.angle_alpha   90.00
_cell.angle_beta   90.00
_cell.angle_gamma   90.00
#
_symmetry.space_group_name_H-M   'P 1'
#
loop_
_entity.id
_entity.type
_entity.pdbx_description
1 polymer ?
#
loop_
_entity_poly.entity_id
_entity_poly.type
_entity_poly.pdbx_seq_one_letter_code
_entity_poly.pdbx_strand_id
1 'polypeptide(L)'
;MCLTHSVMVLNKVFSIYFLLFVVSVVTKGKSLKKSDKEPFEINEFLFGTFGTKTFNGSWLTGDSILHKNKEGDIVLSNVKLGNSTVFLKKSVLDPFPMLYSTSVAPDHRYVLIRYNVSAVFRHSTTSLYTIYDIENNKYYDIENKNHTQYAQWAPVGHGLVYVYLNNLYYLKTPLAKPIALTSDGVSGIIYNGVPDWVYEEEVLGTGSALWFSPDGKQFAFASFDDTQVKNFTYFTYGVPGDLTSQYPQKVTIKYPKVGTKNPDVTTYIVNLESDDDKKVPLEIHAIDKSWHEKDDYVLYDMVWVTNDELAVIYSNRVQNKAHLVRCTKEAKCKSVPEATYEEKNGTDEFDHLVLTDVASGNAKRLTKGPFYVTTVDGWDEANSLIYFSGTGENAPAQMHVYVVNTETVEVKCLTCEMNTSRGLCKYASAVYSKDFSYVTKICRGPGPFLVEIHNLKDECDILIWEDNQALVDKLAKKALPVEKNLKVPLAGGFNANVRMLLPPDLDENGSKKYPAIVNVYAGPSSNQISDAYSAGFQNYVVTNRKYIYIYIDGRGSGKDGKNKMHQVYRKLGTVEIEDQIAVTKFLQQKFSYIDANKTGIWGWSYGGFASAWVLIKDTEKIFKFAMSVAPVTSFIYYDSIYTERYMGLPTPEDNLGGYNNTDVTRKVLAMKDKLFFLIHGNADDNVHYQQSMLLSRALEVYDIPFQQQSYPDENHSLGRVWPHLYHTIDRFWARSFNLPDPPAPRLVPPIM
;
A
#
# COMPACT_ATOMS: atom_id res chain seq x y z
N MET A 1 22.98 4.12 32.19
CA MET A 1 23.17 5.35 33.00
C MET A 1 22.93 6.52 32.06
N CYS A 2 21.69 7.00 31.98
CA CYS A 2 21.37 8.20 31.22
C CYS A 2 21.90 9.42 31.99
N LEU A 3 22.85 10.13 31.41
CA LEU A 3 23.36 11.39 31.99
C LEU A 3 22.32 12.50 31.72
N THR A 4 21.53 12.82 32.75
CA THR A 4 20.66 13.99 32.75
C THR A 4 21.54 15.23 32.90
N HIS A 5 21.62 16.06 31.85
CA HIS A 5 22.12 17.43 31.98
C HIS A 5 21.07 18.30 32.67
N SER A 6 21.14 18.34 34.00
CA SER A 6 20.39 19.31 34.79
C SER A 6 21.09 20.66 34.69
N VAL A 7 20.50 21.59 33.94
CA VAL A 7 20.89 23.01 34.00
C VAL A 7 20.24 23.58 35.28
N MET A 8 21.05 23.83 36.32
CA MET A 8 20.65 24.61 37.48
C MET A 8 20.46 26.08 37.07
N VAL A 9 19.24 26.55 37.09
CA VAL A 9 18.93 27.99 37.07
C VAL A 9 18.75 28.47 38.51
N LEU A 10 19.69 29.24 38.98
CA LEU A 10 19.58 29.94 40.27
C LEU A 10 18.48 31.01 40.22
N ASN A 11 17.48 30.87 41.09
CA ASN A 11 16.53 31.92 41.41
C ASN A 11 17.23 33.10 42.08
N LYS A 12 17.16 34.31 41.51
CA LYS A 12 17.23 35.56 42.26
C LYS A 12 15.96 36.36 42.02
N VAL A 13 15.20 36.52 43.07
CA VAL A 13 14.05 37.41 43.21
C VAL A 13 14.52 38.86 43.13
N PHE A 14 13.94 39.66 42.22
CA PHE A 14 13.84 41.11 42.39
C PHE A 14 12.49 41.56 41.80
N SER A 15 11.66 42.09 42.71
CA SER A 15 10.44 42.83 42.41
C SER A 15 10.82 44.21 41.93
N ILE A 16 10.28 44.65 40.77
CA ILE A 16 10.10 46.08 40.47
C ILE A 16 8.81 46.23 39.66
N TYR A 17 7.91 47.05 40.19
CA TYR A 17 6.71 47.61 39.54
C TYR A 17 7.12 48.46 38.35
N PHE A 18 6.51 48.32 37.19
CA PHE A 18 6.44 49.42 36.23
C PHE A 18 5.13 49.40 35.41
N LEU A 19 4.62 50.60 35.31
CA LEU A 19 3.37 51.07 34.74
C LEU A 19 3.03 50.57 33.33
N LEU A 20 1.73 50.33 33.10
CA LEU A 20 1.09 50.27 31.80
C LEU A 20 1.28 51.61 31.02
N PHE A 21 1.91 51.50 29.85
CA PHE A 21 1.72 52.46 28.75
C PHE A 21 1.17 51.68 27.56
N VAL A 22 -0.09 51.94 27.24
CA VAL A 22 -0.71 51.51 25.97
C VAL A 22 -0.22 52.43 24.90
N VAL A 23 0.70 51.96 24.03
CA VAL A 23 1.03 52.61 22.76
C VAL A 23 0.38 51.80 21.65
N SER A 24 -0.70 52.36 21.10
CA SER A 24 -1.31 51.88 19.86
C SER A 24 -0.35 52.13 18.71
N VAL A 25 0.42 51.12 18.33
CA VAL A 25 1.16 51.17 17.05
C VAL A 25 0.26 50.60 15.98
N VAL A 26 -0.31 51.49 15.17
CA VAL A 26 -0.90 51.12 13.88
C VAL A 26 0.24 50.68 12.97
N THR A 27 0.47 49.36 12.91
CA THR A 27 1.36 48.80 11.91
C THR A 27 0.61 48.76 10.57
N LYS A 28 0.98 49.69 9.69
CA LYS A 28 0.68 49.61 8.24
C LYS A 28 1.07 48.21 7.77
N GLY A 29 0.11 47.47 7.19
CA GLY A 29 0.32 46.17 6.63
C GLY A 29 1.54 46.17 5.70
N LYS A 30 2.60 45.49 6.12
CA LYS A 30 3.70 45.14 5.24
C LYS A 30 3.15 44.16 4.23
N SER A 31 3.04 44.53 2.97
CA SER A 31 2.96 43.67 1.81
C SER A 31 3.96 42.53 2.05
N LEU A 32 3.47 41.30 2.18
CA LEU A 32 4.31 40.12 2.24
C LEU A 32 5.24 40.16 1.01
N LYS A 33 6.53 40.27 1.24
CA LYS A 33 7.52 40.10 0.19
C LYS A 33 7.28 38.76 -0.49
N LYS A 34 7.21 38.77 -1.84
CA LYS A 34 7.24 37.59 -2.67
C LYS A 34 8.27 36.63 -2.08
N SER A 35 7.87 35.42 -1.74
CA SER A 35 8.79 34.41 -1.18
C SER A 35 9.98 34.28 -2.16
N ASP A 36 11.20 34.47 -1.68
CA ASP A 36 12.43 34.27 -2.46
C ASP A 36 12.68 32.75 -2.74
N LYS A 37 11.75 31.90 -2.36
CA LYS A 37 11.82 30.45 -2.52
C LYS A 37 11.36 29.99 -3.90
N GLU A 38 12.04 29.01 -4.44
CA GLU A 38 11.77 28.46 -5.77
C GLU A 38 10.52 27.55 -5.78
N PRO A 39 9.69 27.61 -6.83
CA PRO A 39 8.63 26.61 -7.02
C PRO A 39 9.22 25.22 -7.27
N PHE A 40 8.39 24.19 -7.12
CA PHE A 40 8.77 22.84 -7.57
C PHE A 40 8.70 22.76 -9.10
N GLU A 41 9.63 22.02 -9.69
CA GLU A 41 9.66 21.71 -11.10
C GLU A 41 9.14 20.28 -11.36
N ILE A 42 8.49 20.07 -12.51
CA ILE A 42 7.93 18.75 -12.85
C ILE A 42 9.01 17.66 -12.92
N ASN A 43 10.20 17.99 -13.41
CA ASN A 43 11.32 17.06 -13.48
C ASN A 43 11.85 16.65 -12.11
N GLU A 44 11.74 17.52 -11.10
CA GLU A 44 12.15 17.18 -9.74
C GLU A 44 11.27 16.07 -9.16
N PHE A 45 9.98 16.07 -9.48
CA PHE A 45 9.08 14.97 -9.17
C PHE A 45 9.42 13.72 -9.99
N LEU A 46 9.54 13.85 -11.31
CA LEU A 46 9.76 12.72 -12.22
C LEU A 46 11.06 11.95 -11.93
N PHE A 47 12.08 12.64 -11.46
CA PHE A 47 13.38 12.04 -11.12
C PHE A 47 13.58 11.78 -9.62
N GLY A 48 12.52 11.89 -8.81
CA GLY A 48 12.58 11.56 -7.39
C GLY A 48 13.52 12.42 -6.56
N THR A 49 13.75 13.70 -6.95
CA THR A 49 14.71 14.63 -6.30
C THR A 49 14.44 14.82 -4.80
N PHE A 50 13.18 14.68 -4.39
CA PHE A 50 12.72 14.82 -3.01
C PHE A 50 12.34 13.50 -2.35
N GLY A 51 12.88 12.38 -2.83
CA GLY A 51 12.74 11.08 -2.19
C GLY A 51 13.45 11.02 -0.84
N THR A 52 12.83 10.38 0.13
CA THR A 52 13.38 10.16 1.48
C THR A 52 14.22 8.89 1.53
N LYS A 53 15.24 8.90 2.36
CA LYS A 53 15.88 7.66 2.84
C LYS A 53 15.12 7.16 4.05
N THR A 54 15.06 5.86 4.20
CA THR A 54 14.42 5.18 5.33
C THR A 54 15.41 4.26 6.05
N PHE A 55 14.93 3.45 6.98
CA PHE A 55 15.72 2.41 7.61
C PHE A 55 16.16 1.40 6.54
N ASN A 56 17.48 1.28 6.34
CA ASN A 56 18.09 0.38 5.35
C ASN A 56 18.71 -0.85 6.00
N GLY A 57 18.32 -1.17 7.23
CA GLY A 57 18.83 -2.29 8.01
C GLY A 57 17.78 -3.35 8.27
N SER A 58 18.23 -4.50 8.78
CA SER A 58 17.41 -5.55 9.36
C SER A 58 18.01 -6.00 10.69
N TRP A 59 17.17 -6.18 11.70
CA TRP A 59 17.59 -6.72 12.98
C TRP A 59 18.00 -8.18 12.83
N LEU A 60 19.28 -8.48 13.05
CA LEU A 60 19.80 -9.84 12.99
C LEU A 60 19.69 -10.53 14.34
N THR A 61 19.95 -9.79 15.42
CA THR A 61 19.85 -10.23 16.82
C THR A 61 19.07 -9.19 17.65
N GLY A 62 19.05 -9.37 18.97
CA GLY A 62 18.44 -8.42 19.90
C GLY A 62 19.07 -7.02 19.88
N ASP A 63 20.36 -6.89 19.59
CA ASP A 63 21.11 -5.63 19.67
C ASP A 63 21.89 -5.28 18.41
N SER A 64 21.78 -6.07 17.35
CA SER A 64 22.64 -5.93 16.17
C SER A 64 21.85 -5.84 14.87
N ILE A 65 22.19 -4.84 14.06
CA ILE A 65 21.54 -4.50 12.77
C ILE A 65 22.49 -4.82 11.63
N LEU A 66 22.01 -5.58 10.67
CA LEU A 66 22.66 -5.83 9.40
C LEU A 66 22.24 -4.76 8.39
N HIS A 67 23.20 -4.06 7.79
CA HIS A 67 22.92 -3.03 6.79
C HIS A 67 24.07 -2.82 5.82
N LYS A 68 23.81 -2.12 4.72
CA LYS A 68 24.84 -1.77 3.74
C LYS A 68 25.48 -0.43 4.12
N ASN A 69 26.83 -0.40 4.22
CA ASN A 69 27.57 0.83 4.47
C ASN A 69 27.82 1.65 3.18
N LYS A 70 28.50 2.79 3.29
CA LYS A 70 28.79 3.67 2.15
C LYS A 70 29.74 3.05 1.13
N GLU A 71 30.63 2.17 1.57
CA GLU A 71 31.60 1.45 0.74
C GLU A 71 30.92 0.32 -0.05
N GLY A 72 29.71 -0.08 0.36
CA GLY A 72 28.92 -1.13 -0.26
C GLY A 72 29.08 -2.49 0.43
N ASP A 73 29.85 -2.57 1.53
CA ASP A 73 29.92 -3.77 2.36
C ASP A 73 28.63 -3.93 3.18
N ILE A 74 28.26 -5.17 3.46
CA ILE A 74 27.25 -5.48 4.47
C ILE A 74 27.95 -5.54 5.82
N VAL A 75 27.53 -4.70 6.75
CA VAL A 75 28.10 -4.58 8.08
C VAL A 75 27.07 -4.94 9.14
N LEU A 76 27.56 -5.48 10.24
CA LEU A 76 26.80 -5.73 11.45
C LEU A 76 27.13 -4.64 12.46
N SER A 77 26.16 -3.80 12.77
CA SER A 77 26.28 -2.70 13.75
C SER A 77 25.60 -3.09 15.04
N ASN A 78 26.36 -3.15 16.13
CA ASN A 78 25.84 -3.37 17.47
C ASN A 78 25.43 -2.02 18.07
N VAL A 79 24.13 -1.81 18.29
CA VAL A 79 23.58 -0.52 18.77
C VAL A 79 23.91 -0.27 20.24
N LYS A 80 24.15 -1.31 21.04
CA LYS A 80 24.51 -1.19 22.46
C LYS A 80 25.98 -0.80 22.63
N LEU A 81 26.87 -1.38 21.81
CA LEU A 81 28.31 -1.14 21.90
C LEU A 81 28.75 0.05 21.03
N GLY A 82 27.92 0.50 20.11
CA GLY A 82 28.23 1.60 19.18
C GLY A 82 29.35 1.25 18.19
N ASN A 83 29.60 -0.03 17.89
CA ASN A 83 30.62 -0.49 16.97
C ASN A 83 30.01 -1.23 15.79
N SER A 84 30.78 -1.37 14.73
CA SER A 84 30.38 -2.08 13.51
C SER A 84 31.50 -2.99 13.01
N THR A 85 31.13 -4.16 12.53
CA THR A 85 32.07 -5.13 11.92
C THR A 85 31.60 -5.48 10.51
N VAL A 86 32.55 -5.72 9.59
CA VAL A 86 32.20 -6.16 8.24
C VAL A 86 31.69 -7.61 8.32
N PHE A 87 30.45 -7.82 7.97
CA PHE A 87 29.82 -9.14 7.89
C PHE A 87 30.07 -9.77 6.52
N LEU A 88 29.92 -9.00 5.44
CA LEU A 88 30.16 -9.45 4.06
C LEU A 88 30.78 -8.33 3.23
N LYS A 89 31.92 -8.58 2.63
CA LYS A 89 32.57 -7.60 1.76
C LYS A 89 31.80 -7.42 0.46
N LYS A 90 31.76 -6.20 -0.06
CA LYS A 90 31.20 -5.86 -1.36
C LYS A 90 31.72 -6.78 -2.48
N SER A 91 32.98 -7.13 -2.44
CA SER A 91 33.61 -8.01 -3.45
C SER A 91 32.95 -9.37 -3.61
N VAL A 92 32.23 -9.86 -2.58
CA VAL A 92 31.43 -11.09 -2.67
C VAL A 92 30.16 -10.86 -3.50
N LEU A 93 29.67 -9.64 -3.56
CA LEU A 93 28.43 -9.27 -4.27
C LEU A 93 28.70 -8.74 -5.69
N ASP A 94 29.93 -8.28 -5.98
CA ASP A 94 30.30 -7.71 -7.28
C ASP A 94 30.09 -8.67 -8.49
N PRO A 95 30.18 -10.02 -8.36
CA PRO A 95 29.90 -10.92 -9.46
C PRO A 95 28.43 -10.95 -9.93
N PHE A 96 27.50 -10.37 -9.16
CA PHE A 96 26.07 -10.47 -9.43
C PHE A 96 25.52 -9.19 -10.06
N PRO A 97 25.28 -9.18 -11.40
CA PRO A 97 24.70 -8.01 -12.05
C PRO A 97 23.25 -7.79 -11.59
N MET A 98 22.83 -6.54 -11.52
CA MET A 98 21.47 -6.19 -11.06
C MET A 98 21.10 -6.86 -9.73
N LEU A 99 22.04 -6.80 -8.76
CA LEU A 99 21.80 -7.27 -7.40
C LEU A 99 20.54 -6.60 -6.83
N TYR A 100 19.60 -7.42 -6.38
CA TYR A 100 18.33 -6.93 -5.82
C TYR A 100 18.35 -6.95 -4.28
N SER A 101 18.64 -8.11 -3.68
CA SER A 101 18.66 -8.26 -2.22
C SER A 101 19.55 -9.40 -1.78
N THR A 102 19.88 -9.38 -0.50
CA THR A 102 20.55 -10.48 0.21
C THR A 102 19.73 -10.84 1.45
N SER A 103 19.70 -12.13 1.80
CA SER A 103 19.06 -12.66 3.00
C SER A 103 19.99 -13.63 3.71
N VAL A 104 20.26 -13.38 4.98
CA VAL A 104 21.15 -14.19 5.81
C VAL A 104 20.37 -15.34 6.43
N ALA A 105 20.90 -16.56 6.36
CA ALA A 105 20.32 -17.70 7.07
C ALA A 105 20.33 -17.47 8.59
N PRO A 106 19.35 -17.99 9.35
CA PRO A 106 19.30 -17.75 10.79
C PRO A 106 20.51 -18.19 11.61
N ASP A 107 21.28 -19.19 11.12
CA ASP A 107 22.53 -19.62 11.74
C ASP A 107 23.75 -18.78 11.33
N HIS A 108 23.55 -17.75 10.49
CA HIS A 108 24.55 -16.77 10.01
C HIS A 108 25.66 -17.37 9.14
N ARG A 109 25.54 -18.59 8.70
CA ARG A 109 26.53 -19.29 7.89
C ARG A 109 26.39 -19.03 6.40
N TYR A 110 25.18 -18.83 5.92
CA TYR A 110 24.87 -18.70 4.50
C TYR A 110 24.15 -17.39 4.19
N VAL A 111 24.41 -16.87 2.98
CA VAL A 111 23.71 -15.70 2.43
C VAL A 111 23.03 -16.10 1.12
N LEU A 112 21.74 -15.93 1.04
CA LEU A 112 20.97 -16.04 -0.19
C LEU A 112 21.09 -14.72 -0.96
N ILE A 113 21.66 -14.74 -2.15
CA ILE A 113 21.84 -13.60 -3.04
C ILE A 113 20.80 -13.69 -4.14
N ARG A 114 19.97 -12.65 -4.26
CA ARG A 114 18.92 -12.52 -5.26
C ARG A 114 19.27 -11.43 -6.26
N TYR A 115 19.26 -11.74 -7.55
CA TYR A 115 19.67 -10.82 -8.60
C TYR A 115 18.90 -11.08 -9.91
N ASN A 116 19.03 -10.19 -10.89
CA ASN A 116 18.38 -10.27 -12.19
C ASN A 116 16.85 -10.51 -12.07
N VAL A 117 16.18 -9.63 -11.35
CA VAL A 117 14.76 -9.74 -11.03
C VAL A 117 13.90 -9.25 -12.19
N SER A 118 12.93 -10.06 -12.59
CA SER A 118 11.89 -9.72 -13.56
C SER A 118 10.52 -9.76 -12.90
N ALA A 119 9.73 -8.71 -13.04
CA ALA A 119 8.36 -8.69 -12.54
C ALA A 119 7.47 -9.63 -13.35
N VAL A 120 6.57 -10.33 -12.67
CA VAL A 120 5.50 -11.13 -13.28
C VAL A 120 4.18 -10.35 -13.16
N PHE A 121 3.71 -10.14 -11.94
CA PHE A 121 2.57 -9.29 -11.61
C PHE A 121 2.99 -8.21 -10.62
N ARG A 122 2.06 -7.66 -9.84
CA ARG A 122 2.33 -6.58 -8.89
C ARG A 122 3.32 -6.97 -7.79
N HIS A 123 3.20 -8.18 -7.25
CA HIS A 123 3.98 -8.68 -6.11
C HIS A 123 4.91 -9.83 -6.49
N SER A 124 4.55 -10.62 -7.49
CA SER A 124 5.34 -11.77 -7.94
C SER A 124 6.44 -11.36 -8.92
N THR A 125 7.53 -12.11 -8.84
CA THR A 125 8.71 -11.91 -9.68
C THR A 125 9.37 -13.24 -9.98
N THR A 126 10.22 -13.28 -11.00
CA THR A 126 11.22 -14.33 -11.17
C THR A 126 12.61 -13.76 -10.99
N SER A 127 13.54 -14.53 -10.44
CA SER A 127 14.88 -14.06 -10.08
C SER A 127 15.90 -15.19 -10.19
N LEU A 128 17.15 -14.83 -10.35
CA LEU A 128 18.25 -15.75 -10.15
C LEU A 128 18.66 -15.73 -8.66
N TYR A 129 18.96 -16.92 -8.14
CA TYR A 129 19.38 -17.08 -6.74
C TYR A 129 20.67 -17.88 -6.66
N THR A 130 21.57 -17.40 -5.80
CA THR A 130 22.83 -18.07 -5.46
C THR A 130 23.01 -18.03 -3.95
N ILE A 131 23.42 -19.14 -3.34
CA ILE A 131 23.77 -19.21 -1.94
C ILE A 131 25.28 -19.03 -1.80
N TYR A 132 25.73 -18.13 -0.92
CA TYR A 132 27.12 -17.95 -0.56
C TYR A 132 27.39 -18.57 0.81
N ASP A 133 28.39 -19.45 0.89
CA ASP A 133 28.90 -20.04 2.13
C ASP A 133 30.02 -19.14 2.66
N ILE A 134 29.78 -18.48 3.79
CA ILE A 134 30.70 -17.53 4.41
C ILE A 134 32.01 -18.20 4.89
N GLU A 135 31.87 -19.40 5.48
CA GLU A 135 33.05 -20.12 6.03
C GLU A 135 33.96 -20.65 4.95
N ASN A 136 33.38 -21.19 3.88
CA ASN A 136 34.13 -21.84 2.82
C ASN A 136 34.45 -20.94 1.63
N ASN A 137 33.89 -19.71 1.59
CA ASN A 137 34.03 -18.75 0.49
C ASN A 137 33.60 -19.37 -0.86
N LYS A 138 32.44 -20.02 -0.90
CA LYS A 138 31.91 -20.73 -2.07
C LYS A 138 30.52 -20.30 -2.41
N TYR A 139 30.19 -20.39 -3.71
CA TYR A 139 28.85 -20.11 -4.24
C TYR A 139 28.17 -21.40 -4.69
N TYR A 140 26.87 -21.50 -4.45
CA TYR A 140 26.02 -22.60 -4.86
C TYR A 140 24.78 -22.02 -5.56
N ASP A 141 24.66 -22.28 -6.85
CA ASP A 141 23.55 -21.76 -7.65
C ASP A 141 22.28 -22.59 -7.43
N ILE A 142 21.16 -21.93 -7.26
CA ILE A 142 19.84 -22.58 -7.23
C ILE A 142 19.41 -22.80 -8.69
N GLU A 143 18.88 -24.01 -8.99
CA GLU A 143 18.38 -24.41 -10.31
C GLU A 143 19.33 -24.05 -11.48
N ASN A 144 20.66 -24.22 -11.26
CA ASN A 144 21.67 -23.95 -12.29
C ASN A 144 21.54 -22.57 -12.95
N LYS A 145 21.19 -21.54 -12.17
CA LYS A 145 20.92 -20.16 -12.64
C LYS A 145 19.73 -20.05 -13.57
N ASN A 146 18.71 -20.88 -13.38
CA ASN A 146 17.40 -20.65 -13.98
C ASN A 146 16.57 -19.70 -13.12
N HIS A 147 15.71 -18.92 -13.76
CA HIS A 147 14.80 -18.01 -13.05
C HIS A 147 13.84 -18.80 -12.15
N THR A 148 13.89 -18.50 -10.86
CA THR A 148 13.14 -19.12 -9.77
C THR A 148 12.12 -18.12 -9.26
N GLN A 149 10.90 -18.56 -8.95
CA GLN A 149 9.78 -17.70 -8.59
C GLN A 149 9.93 -17.14 -7.17
N TYR A 150 10.38 -17.98 -6.24
CA TYR A 150 10.56 -17.59 -4.84
C TYR A 150 11.63 -18.44 -4.16
N ALA A 151 12.28 -17.91 -3.12
CA ALA A 151 13.16 -18.67 -2.24
C ALA A 151 13.20 -18.02 -0.85
N GLN A 152 13.12 -18.83 0.21
CA GLN A 152 13.07 -18.38 1.61
C GLN A 152 13.79 -19.37 2.53
N TRP A 153 14.60 -18.85 3.45
CA TRP A 153 15.16 -19.62 4.56
C TRP A 153 14.06 -20.08 5.54
N ALA A 154 14.20 -21.26 6.08
CA ALA A 154 13.48 -21.65 7.29
C ALA A 154 13.82 -20.69 8.44
N PRO A 155 12.96 -20.47 9.43
CA PRO A 155 13.20 -19.51 10.52
C PRO A 155 14.34 -19.94 11.48
N VAL A 156 14.76 -21.23 11.41
CA VAL A 156 15.86 -21.78 12.22
C VAL A 156 16.81 -22.58 11.32
N GLY A 157 18.11 -22.45 11.57
CA GLY A 157 19.16 -23.14 10.80
C GLY A 157 19.35 -22.55 9.40
N HIS A 158 19.53 -23.39 8.39
CA HIS A 158 19.79 -22.99 7.01
C HIS A 158 19.03 -23.83 5.97
N GLY A 159 17.91 -24.44 6.39
CA GLY A 159 16.98 -25.06 5.44
C GLY A 159 16.36 -23.99 4.53
N LEU A 160 16.22 -24.30 3.24
CA LEU A 160 15.67 -23.38 2.26
C LEU A 160 14.52 -24.02 1.51
N VAL A 161 13.38 -23.33 1.39
CA VAL A 161 12.30 -23.68 0.48
C VAL A 161 12.33 -22.74 -0.71
N TYR A 162 12.13 -23.25 -1.91
CA TYR A 162 12.05 -22.42 -3.12
C TYR A 162 10.98 -22.97 -4.10
N VAL A 163 10.51 -22.11 -4.99
CA VAL A 163 9.53 -22.43 -6.03
C VAL A 163 10.14 -22.27 -7.41
N TYR A 164 10.18 -23.36 -8.17
CA TYR A 164 10.65 -23.39 -9.54
C TYR A 164 9.65 -24.14 -10.44
N LEU A 165 9.28 -23.54 -11.57
CA LEU A 165 8.25 -24.06 -12.49
C LEU A 165 6.96 -24.45 -11.76
N ASN A 166 6.47 -23.59 -10.88
CA ASN A 166 5.28 -23.77 -10.05
C ASN A 166 5.32 -24.97 -9.10
N ASN A 167 6.49 -25.56 -8.87
CA ASN A 167 6.68 -26.64 -7.90
C ASN A 167 7.57 -26.21 -6.74
N LEU A 168 7.25 -26.72 -5.56
CA LEU A 168 7.97 -26.51 -4.33
C LEU A 168 9.12 -27.52 -4.16
N TYR A 169 10.25 -27.01 -3.73
CA TYR A 169 11.45 -27.78 -3.41
C TYR A 169 12.00 -27.37 -2.06
N TYR A 170 12.60 -28.34 -1.36
CA TYR A 170 13.29 -28.14 -0.10
C TYR A 170 14.78 -28.52 -0.21
N LEU A 171 15.66 -27.63 0.24
CA LEU A 171 17.08 -27.88 0.44
C LEU A 171 17.36 -27.94 1.95
N LYS A 172 17.73 -29.11 2.46
CA LYS A 172 18.13 -29.27 3.86
C LYS A 172 19.43 -28.51 4.17
N THR A 173 20.34 -28.51 3.23
CA THR A 173 21.59 -27.73 3.21
C THR A 173 21.88 -27.28 1.78
N PRO A 174 22.70 -26.22 1.55
CA PRO A 174 23.07 -25.79 0.20
C PRO A 174 23.73 -26.85 -0.69
N LEU A 175 24.30 -27.88 -0.10
CA LEU A 175 24.95 -29.00 -0.78
C LEU A 175 24.05 -30.22 -0.97
N ALA A 176 22.88 -30.22 -0.35
CA ALA A 176 21.94 -31.34 -0.45
C ALA A 176 21.29 -31.36 -1.83
N LYS A 177 20.89 -32.56 -2.26
CA LYS A 177 20.02 -32.69 -3.42
C LYS A 177 18.65 -32.10 -3.07
N PRO A 178 18.06 -31.24 -3.93
CA PRO A 178 16.72 -30.73 -3.70
C PRO A 178 15.68 -31.87 -3.58
N ILE A 179 14.83 -31.75 -2.58
CA ILE A 179 13.69 -32.65 -2.38
C ILE A 179 12.46 -31.97 -2.98
N ALA A 180 11.84 -32.57 -3.99
CA ALA A 180 10.58 -32.07 -4.53
C ALA A 180 9.46 -32.30 -3.53
N LEU A 181 8.77 -31.25 -3.12
CA LEU A 181 7.59 -31.31 -2.26
C LEU A 181 6.31 -31.44 -3.10
N THR A 182 6.31 -30.89 -4.31
CA THR A 182 5.21 -31.02 -5.29
C THR A 182 5.77 -31.37 -6.67
N SER A 183 4.94 -31.91 -7.56
CA SER A 183 5.34 -32.30 -8.93
C SER A 183 4.24 -32.07 -9.98
N ASP A 184 3.15 -31.44 -9.60
CA ASP A 184 1.95 -31.21 -10.39
C ASP A 184 1.85 -29.76 -10.89
N GLY A 185 2.84 -28.92 -10.58
CA GLY A 185 2.89 -27.52 -11.01
C GLY A 185 2.86 -27.37 -12.53
N VAL A 186 1.95 -26.52 -13.02
CA VAL A 186 1.80 -26.20 -14.45
C VAL A 186 1.77 -24.69 -14.62
N SER A 187 2.69 -24.17 -15.43
CA SER A 187 2.80 -22.73 -15.65
C SER A 187 1.47 -22.11 -16.10
N GLY A 188 1.02 -21.10 -15.39
CA GLY A 188 -0.22 -20.38 -15.65
C GLY A 188 -1.50 -21.16 -15.32
N ILE A 189 -1.42 -22.34 -14.67
CA ILE A 189 -2.58 -23.18 -14.36
C ILE A 189 -2.54 -23.72 -12.94
N ILE A 190 -1.45 -24.36 -12.50
CA ILE A 190 -1.33 -24.91 -11.15
C ILE A 190 -0.12 -24.28 -10.48
N TYR A 191 -0.36 -23.65 -9.34
CA TYR A 191 0.64 -22.89 -8.59
C TYR A 191 0.79 -23.50 -7.20
N ASN A 192 2.00 -23.89 -6.81
CA ASN A 192 2.30 -24.41 -5.49
C ASN A 192 3.20 -23.45 -4.72
N GLY A 193 2.72 -22.94 -3.59
CA GLY A 193 3.49 -22.04 -2.72
C GLY A 193 3.70 -20.60 -3.25
N VAL A 194 3.19 -20.30 -4.43
CA VAL A 194 3.04 -18.96 -4.99
C VAL A 194 1.60 -18.78 -5.42
N PRO A 195 0.99 -17.61 -5.25
CA PRO A 195 -0.40 -17.40 -5.63
C PRO A 195 -0.57 -17.28 -7.14
N ASP A 196 -1.82 -17.51 -7.61
CA ASP A 196 -2.30 -17.07 -8.90
C ASP A 196 -2.54 -15.56 -8.92
N TRP A 197 -2.97 -15.02 -10.05
CA TRP A 197 -3.17 -13.58 -10.22
C TRP A 197 -4.15 -12.98 -9.18
N VAL A 198 -5.33 -13.58 -8.98
CA VAL A 198 -6.36 -12.99 -8.12
C VAL A 198 -6.06 -13.10 -6.64
N TYR A 199 -5.43 -14.18 -6.20
CA TYR A 199 -4.98 -14.31 -4.81
C TYR A 199 -3.79 -13.41 -4.50
N GLU A 200 -2.88 -13.23 -5.44
CA GLU A 200 -1.77 -12.29 -5.30
C GLU A 200 -2.27 -10.85 -5.11
N GLU A 201 -3.20 -10.42 -5.96
CA GLU A 201 -3.66 -9.03 -6.03
C GLU A 201 -4.66 -8.70 -4.90
N GLU A 202 -5.63 -9.57 -4.64
CA GLU A 202 -6.81 -9.23 -3.85
C GLU A 202 -6.88 -9.86 -2.46
N VAL A 203 -6.06 -10.87 -2.18
CA VAL A 203 -6.13 -11.61 -0.92
C VAL A 203 -4.82 -11.53 -0.15
N LEU A 204 -3.73 -12.08 -0.69
CA LEU A 204 -2.47 -12.24 0.05
C LEU A 204 -1.60 -10.99 0.01
N GLY A 205 -1.68 -10.17 -1.05
CA GLY A 205 -0.85 -8.97 -1.23
C GLY A 205 0.65 -9.28 -1.30
N THR A 206 1.02 -10.51 -1.66
CA THR A 206 2.41 -10.99 -1.73
C THR A 206 2.56 -12.02 -2.83
N GLY A 207 3.79 -12.20 -3.34
CA GLY A 207 4.13 -13.22 -4.33
C GLY A 207 4.45 -14.60 -3.74
N SER A 208 4.04 -14.88 -2.49
CA SER A 208 4.26 -16.17 -1.84
C SER A 208 3.04 -16.63 -1.05
N ALA A 209 2.84 -17.93 -0.98
CA ALA A 209 1.77 -18.58 -0.22
C ALA A 209 2.36 -19.73 0.64
N LEU A 210 3.27 -19.35 1.55
CA LEU A 210 4.13 -20.24 2.33
C LEU A 210 4.20 -19.78 3.78
N TRP A 211 4.10 -20.73 4.73
CA TRP A 211 4.13 -20.45 6.17
C TRP A 211 4.96 -21.50 6.92
N PHE A 212 6.08 -21.11 7.53
CA PHE A 212 6.87 -21.98 8.40
C PHE A 212 6.33 -21.96 9.83
N SER A 213 6.41 -23.11 10.52
CA SER A 213 6.29 -23.13 11.98
C SER A 213 7.43 -22.33 12.63
N PRO A 214 7.27 -21.77 13.84
CA PRO A 214 8.31 -20.98 14.50
C PRO A 214 9.65 -21.70 14.66
N ASP A 215 9.64 -23.04 14.84
CA ASP A 215 10.84 -23.86 14.94
C ASP A 215 11.41 -24.34 13.59
N GLY A 216 10.73 -24.02 12.48
CA GLY A 216 11.12 -24.37 11.12
C GLY A 216 11.00 -25.86 10.76
N LYS A 217 10.38 -26.66 11.61
CA LYS A 217 10.23 -28.13 11.40
C LYS A 217 9.00 -28.48 10.57
N GLN A 218 7.97 -27.64 10.64
CA GLN A 218 6.76 -27.77 9.84
C GLN A 218 6.70 -26.63 8.82
N PHE A 219 6.01 -26.92 7.72
CA PHE A 219 5.85 -25.98 6.64
C PHE A 219 4.45 -26.13 6.05
N ALA A 220 3.69 -25.05 5.98
CA ALA A 220 2.40 -25.05 5.32
C ALA A 220 2.48 -24.26 4.01
N PHE A 221 1.69 -24.66 3.01
CA PHE A 221 1.57 -23.94 1.76
C PHE A 221 0.16 -24.07 1.17
N ALA A 222 -0.18 -23.12 0.29
CA ALA A 222 -1.38 -23.20 -0.54
C ALA A 222 -1.02 -23.58 -1.98
N SER A 223 -1.87 -24.38 -2.60
CA SER A 223 -1.87 -24.71 -4.01
C SER A 223 -3.13 -24.14 -4.66
N PHE A 224 -2.97 -23.50 -5.81
CA PHE A 224 -4.05 -22.84 -6.56
C PHE A 224 -4.21 -23.53 -7.92
N ASP A 225 -5.41 -24.02 -8.22
CA ASP A 225 -5.76 -24.66 -9.49
C ASP A 225 -6.68 -23.75 -10.30
N ASP A 226 -6.12 -23.16 -11.34
CA ASP A 226 -6.78 -22.26 -12.29
C ASP A 226 -7.36 -22.98 -13.52
N THR A 227 -7.42 -24.31 -13.52
CA THR A 227 -7.90 -25.09 -14.68
C THR A 227 -9.25 -24.56 -15.19
N GLN A 228 -10.18 -24.24 -14.29
CA GLN A 228 -11.53 -23.75 -14.62
C GLN A 228 -11.63 -22.24 -14.68
N VAL A 229 -10.59 -21.49 -14.27
CA VAL A 229 -10.56 -20.03 -14.38
C VAL A 229 -10.47 -19.61 -15.84
N LYS A 230 -11.26 -18.62 -16.25
CA LYS A 230 -11.28 -18.15 -17.63
C LYS A 230 -10.02 -17.39 -18.01
N ASN A 231 -9.62 -17.51 -19.26
CA ASN A 231 -8.49 -16.78 -19.82
C ASN A 231 -8.88 -15.33 -20.14
N PHE A 232 -7.98 -14.42 -19.83
CA PHE A 232 -7.95 -13.08 -20.44
C PHE A 232 -6.69 -12.96 -21.30
N THR A 233 -6.83 -12.30 -22.46
CA THR A 233 -5.74 -12.16 -23.44
C THR A 233 -5.60 -10.73 -23.88
N TYR A 234 -4.35 -10.25 -23.91
CA TYR A 234 -3.96 -8.98 -24.49
C TYR A 234 -2.71 -9.15 -25.35
N PHE A 235 -2.35 -8.10 -26.09
CA PHE A 235 -1.17 -8.11 -26.95
C PHE A 235 -0.15 -7.10 -26.49
N THR A 236 1.13 -7.45 -26.63
CA THR A 236 2.25 -6.52 -26.50
C THR A 236 2.91 -6.33 -27.86
N TYR A 237 3.38 -5.12 -28.13
CA TYR A 237 3.85 -4.70 -29.44
C TYR A 237 5.37 -4.69 -29.57
N GLY A 238 6.08 -4.63 -28.43
CA GLY A 238 7.54 -4.71 -28.38
C GLY A 238 8.25 -3.43 -28.82
N VAL A 239 9.46 -3.57 -29.32
CA VAL A 239 10.36 -2.45 -29.64
C VAL A 239 10.13 -1.97 -31.08
N PRO A 240 9.87 -0.66 -31.30
CA PRO A 240 9.69 -0.13 -32.66
C PRO A 240 10.93 -0.34 -33.52
N GLY A 241 10.71 -0.91 -34.73
CA GLY A 241 11.77 -1.17 -35.71
C GLY A 241 12.60 -2.45 -35.47
N ASP A 242 12.32 -3.21 -34.40
CA ASP A 242 12.95 -4.49 -34.15
C ASP A 242 12.22 -5.62 -34.90
N LEU A 243 12.96 -6.44 -35.65
CA LEU A 243 12.41 -7.58 -36.40
C LEU A 243 11.76 -8.64 -35.52
N THR A 244 12.21 -8.78 -34.26
CA THR A 244 11.61 -9.68 -33.27
C THR A 244 10.22 -9.23 -32.83
N SER A 245 9.90 -7.95 -33.03
CA SER A 245 8.61 -7.33 -32.73
C SER A 245 7.69 -7.15 -33.95
N GLN A 246 8.01 -7.82 -35.10
CA GLN A 246 7.21 -7.72 -36.33
C GLN A 246 5.76 -8.15 -36.12
N TYR A 247 5.51 -9.13 -35.29
CA TYR A 247 4.19 -9.57 -34.89
C TYR A 247 3.96 -9.32 -33.40
N PRO A 248 2.79 -8.76 -32.99
CA PRO A 248 2.46 -8.61 -31.61
C PRO A 248 2.50 -9.94 -30.86
N GLN A 249 3.03 -9.92 -29.65
CA GLN A 249 3.05 -11.10 -28.79
C GLN A 249 1.72 -11.22 -28.04
N LYS A 250 1.17 -12.44 -28.01
CA LYS A 250 -0.04 -12.76 -27.29
C LYS A 250 0.32 -13.11 -25.84
N VAL A 251 -0.22 -12.36 -24.90
CA VAL A 251 -0.13 -12.65 -23.45
C VAL A 251 -1.49 -13.14 -22.97
N THR A 252 -1.52 -14.30 -22.33
CA THR A 252 -2.75 -14.88 -21.77
C THR A 252 -2.53 -15.17 -20.29
N ILE A 253 -3.44 -14.68 -19.45
CA ILE A 253 -3.46 -14.91 -18.01
C ILE A 253 -4.79 -15.53 -17.62
N LYS A 254 -4.80 -16.25 -16.50
CA LYS A 254 -6.01 -16.67 -15.81
C LYS A 254 -6.51 -15.50 -14.97
N TYR A 255 -7.76 -15.12 -15.16
CA TYR A 255 -8.34 -13.95 -14.49
C TYR A 255 -9.85 -14.16 -14.30
N PRO A 256 -10.30 -14.40 -13.06
CA PRO A 256 -11.70 -14.61 -12.78
C PRO A 256 -12.46 -13.28 -12.76
N LYS A 257 -13.30 -13.02 -13.76
CA LYS A 257 -14.23 -11.89 -13.70
C LYS A 257 -15.42 -12.22 -12.81
N VAL A 258 -16.08 -11.19 -12.32
CA VAL A 258 -17.24 -11.31 -11.45
C VAL A 258 -18.25 -12.35 -11.96
N GLY A 259 -18.78 -13.18 -11.07
CA GLY A 259 -19.71 -14.27 -11.40
C GLY A 259 -19.11 -15.47 -12.12
N THR A 260 -17.78 -15.51 -12.36
CA THR A 260 -17.11 -16.67 -12.94
C THR A 260 -16.39 -17.50 -11.87
N LYS A 261 -15.93 -18.70 -12.21
CA LYS A 261 -15.22 -19.58 -11.28
C LYS A 261 -13.90 -18.93 -10.82
N ASN A 262 -13.68 -18.95 -9.49
CA ASN A 262 -12.42 -18.61 -8.85
C ASN A 262 -11.47 -19.82 -8.88
N PRO A 263 -10.16 -19.63 -8.59
CA PRO A 263 -9.23 -20.74 -8.37
C PRO A 263 -9.75 -21.72 -7.31
N ASP A 264 -9.52 -22.99 -7.54
CA ASP A 264 -9.70 -24.00 -6.49
C ASP A 264 -8.44 -24.01 -5.62
N VAL A 265 -8.59 -23.79 -4.30
CA VAL A 265 -7.47 -23.68 -3.37
C VAL A 265 -7.40 -24.88 -2.46
N THR A 266 -6.24 -25.52 -2.42
CA THR A 266 -5.95 -26.60 -1.48
C THR A 266 -4.76 -26.22 -0.61
N THR A 267 -4.84 -26.52 0.68
CA THR A 267 -3.79 -26.22 1.65
C THR A 267 -3.13 -27.48 2.17
N TYR A 268 -1.83 -27.40 2.46
CA TYR A 268 -1.02 -28.55 2.85
C TYR A 268 -0.09 -28.23 4.01
N ILE A 269 0.25 -29.25 4.80
CA ILE A 269 1.33 -29.24 5.80
C ILE A 269 2.38 -30.28 5.40
N VAL A 270 3.66 -29.93 5.54
CA VAL A 270 4.81 -30.80 5.30
C VAL A 270 5.65 -30.86 6.56
N ASN A 271 6.01 -32.09 7.00
CA ASN A 271 7.03 -32.30 8.03
C ASN A 271 8.42 -32.33 7.40
N LEU A 272 9.25 -31.32 7.66
CA LEU A 272 10.59 -31.18 7.13
C LEU A 272 11.64 -32.03 7.87
N GLU A 273 11.34 -32.56 9.07
CA GLU A 273 12.21 -33.43 9.85
C GLU A 273 12.03 -34.92 9.57
N SER A 274 10.97 -35.31 8.82
CA SER A 274 10.79 -36.75 8.51
C SER A 274 12.02 -37.33 7.84
N ASP A 275 12.45 -38.52 8.27
CA ASP A 275 13.65 -39.19 7.71
C ASP A 275 13.43 -39.75 6.30
N ASP A 276 12.19 -39.71 5.81
CA ASP A 276 11.86 -40.16 4.46
C ASP A 276 12.44 -39.19 3.42
N ASP A 277 13.17 -39.72 2.45
CA ASP A 277 13.65 -38.99 1.26
C ASP A 277 12.49 -38.35 0.44
N LYS A 278 11.26 -38.80 0.67
CA LYS A 278 10.03 -38.28 0.11
C LYS A 278 9.21 -37.62 1.21
N LYS A 279 9.34 -36.30 1.35
CA LYS A 279 8.49 -35.51 2.22
C LYS A 279 7.11 -35.38 1.56
N VAL A 280 6.11 -36.01 2.14
CA VAL A 280 4.74 -36.05 1.56
C VAL A 280 3.92 -34.94 2.20
N PRO A 281 3.39 -33.98 1.40
CA PRO A 281 2.43 -33.01 1.89
C PRO A 281 1.16 -33.68 2.37
N LEU A 282 0.69 -33.30 3.56
CA LEU A 282 -0.60 -33.72 4.11
C LEU A 282 -1.64 -32.64 3.77
N GLU A 283 -2.70 -33.02 3.07
CA GLU A 283 -3.78 -32.12 2.74
C GLU A 283 -4.56 -31.70 3.99
N ILE A 284 -4.84 -30.39 4.11
CA ILE A 284 -5.63 -29.83 5.20
C ILE A 284 -7.10 -29.79 4.79
N HIS A 285 -7.92 -30.65 5.37
CA HIS A 285 -9.37 -30.61 5.20
C HIS A 285 -9.99 -29.68 6.26
N ALA A 286 -9.76 -28.39 6.14
CA ALA A 286 -10.18 -27.39 7.11
C ALA A 286 -11.66 -27.01 6.97
N ILE A 287 -12.28 -27.27 5.82
CA ILE A 287 -13.59 -26.73 5.47
C ILE A 287 -14.66 -27.76 5.73
N ASP A 288 -15.62 -27.42 6.59
CA ASP A 288 -16.85 -28.20 6.73
C ASP A 288 -17.72 -28.02 5.48
N LYS A 289 -17.94 -29.08 4.73
CA LYS A 289 -18.76 -29.08 3.50
C LYS A 289 -20.19 -28.60 3.72
N SER A 290 -20.70 -28.61 4.95
CA SER A 290 -22.02 -28.07 5.30
C SER A 290 -22.06 -26.53 5.29
N TRP A 291 -20.89 -25.88 5.37
CA TRP A 291 -20.77 -24.41 5.41
C TRP A 291 -20.70 -23.79 4.03
N HIS A 292 -20.31 -24.56 3.01
CA HIS A 292 -20.14 -24.10 1.64
C HIS A 292 -21.19 -24.72 0.73
N GLU A 293 -22.11 -23.90 0.27
CA GLU A 293 -22.84 -24.24 -0.94
C GLU A 293 -21.84 -24.16 -2.11
N LYS A 294 -21.38 -25.34 -2.62
CA LYS A 294 -20.66 -25.47 -3.89
C LYS A 294 -19.19 -25.06 -3.94
N ASP A 295 -18.36 -25.41 -2.96
CA ASP A 295 -16.89 -25.24 -3.02
C ASP A 295 -16.39 -23.81 -3.35
N ASP A 296 -17.19 -22.76 -3.11
CA ASP A 296 -16.87 -21.36 -3.38
C ASP A 296 -16.45 -20.66 -2.08
N TYR A 297 -15.18 -20.76 -1.73
CA TYR A 297 -14.58 -20.10 -0.56
C TYR A 297 -13.32 -19.34 -0.95
N VAL A 298 -12.89 -18.44 -0.08
CA VAL A 298 -11.63 -17.70 -0.22
C VAL A 298 -10.75 -18.01 0.98
N LEU A 299 -9.55 -18.53 0.75
CA LEU A 299 -8.51 -18.66 1.76
C LEU A 299 -7.95 -17.27 2.04
N TYR A 300 -8.13 -16.78 3.26
CA TYR A 300 -7.68 -15.45 3.63
C TYR A 300 -6.24 -15.42 4.14
N ASP A 301 -5.92 -16.35 5.06
CA ASP A 301 -4.58 -16.42 5.66
C ASP A 301 -4.37 -17.75 6.39
N MET A 302 -3.09 -18.08 6.64
CA MET A 302 -2.65 -19.14 7.53
C MET A 302 -1.58 -18.62 8.47
N VAL A 303 -1.63 -19.00 9.74
CA VAL A 303 -0.62 -18.63 10.73
C VAL A 303 -0.36 -19.77 11.70
N TRP A 304 0.90 -20.10 11.92
CA TRP A 304 1.29 -21.03 12.98
C TRP A 304 1.12 -20.39 14.35
N VAL A 305 0.18 -20.90 15.13
CA VAL A 305 -0.09 -20.41 16.49
C VAL A 305 0.98 -20.96 17.47
N THR A 306 1.43 -22.19 17.23
CA THR A 306 2.53 -22.84 17.93
C THR A 306 3.36 -23.66 16.93
N ASN A 307 4.37 -24.41 17.39
CA ASN A 307 5.10 -25.33 16.53
C ASN A 307 4.25 -26.49 16.00
N ASP A 308 3.14 -26.80 16.67
CA ASP A 308 2.29 -27.97 16.40
C ASP A 308 0.89 -27.61 15.91
N GLU A 309 0.53 -26.32 15.87
CA GLU A 309 -0.83 -25.86 15.57
C GLU A 309 -0.85 -24.72 14.59
N LEU A 310 -1.61 -24.89 13.52
CA LEU A 310 -1.85 -23.93 12.46
C LEU A 310 -3.29 -23.40 12.55
N ALA A 311 -3.46 -22.10 12.52
CA ALA A 311 -4.74 -21.44 12.31
C ALA A 311 -4.92 -21.13 10.83
N VAL A 312 -6.10 -21.41 10.29
CA VAL A 312 -6.47 -21.16 8.90
C VAL A 312 -7.76 -20.36 8.86
N ILE A 313 -7.79 -19.29 8.09
CA ILE A 313 -8.95 -18.40 7.96
C ILE A 313 -9.52 -18.51 6.55
N TYR A 314 -10.78 -18.91 6.46
CA TYR A 314 -11.54 -18.94 5.23
C TYR A 314 -12.73 -17.99 5.30
N SER A 315 -13.13 -17.42 4.17
CA SER A 315 -14.39 -16.72 4.02
C SER A 315 -15.27 -17.36 2.94
N ASN A 316 -16.57 -17.05 2.98
CA ASN A 316 -17.44 -17.34 1.85
C ASN A 316 -17.10 -16.41 0.67
N ARG A 317 -17.60 -16.75 -0.52
CA ARG A 317 -17.27 -16.07 -1.78
C ARG A 317 -17.50 -14.55 -1.74
N VAL A 318 -18.60 -14.07 -1.17
CA VAL A 318 -18.90 -12.62 -1.04
C VAL A 318 -18.22 -11.97 0.18
N GLN A 319 -17.43 -12.73 0.93
CA GLN A 319 -16.53 -12.27 2.00
C GLN A 319 -17.22 -11.50 3.13
N ASN A 320 -18.46 -11.85 3.44
CA ASN A 320 -19.22 -11.30 4.56
C ASN A 320 -19.35 -12.25 5.75
N LYS A 321 -18.74 -13.44 5.65
CA LYS A 321 -18.60 -14.42 6.72
C LYS A 321 -17.23 -15.06 6.66
N ALA A 322 -16.59 -15.25 7.81
CA ALA A 322 -15.29 -15.90 7.91
C ALA A 322 -15.32 -17.00 8.98
N HIS A 323 -14.51 -18.02 8.78
CA HIS A 323 -14.27 -19.09 9.75
C HIS A 323 -12.81 -19.20 10.08
N LEU A 324 -12.53 -19.33 11.37
CA LEU A 324 -11.23 -19.70 11.90
C LEU A 324 -11.23 -21.22 12.18
N VAL A 325 -10.25 -21.90 11.62
CA VAL A 325 -10.08 -23.34 11.79
C VAL A 325 -8.69 -23.59 12.39
N ARG A 326 -8.62 -24.40 13.41
CA ARG A 326 -7.38 -24.86 14.04
C ARG A 326 -7.02 -26.23 13.51
N CYS A 327 -5.82 -26.41 13.00
CA CYS A 327 -5.29 -27.66 12.47
C CYS A 327 -4.03 -28.05 13.24
N THR A 328 -3.88 -29.36 13.57
CA THR A 328 -2.62 -29.87 14.10
C THR A 328 -1.61 -30.09 12.96
N LYS A 329 -0.34 -30.27 13.31
CA LYS A 329 0.72 -30.63 12.35
C LYS A 329 0.48 -31.91 11.56
N GLU A 330 -0.44 -32.78 12.04
CA GLU A 330 -0.91 -33.98 11.33
C GLU A 330 -2.12 -33.69 10.45
N ALA A 331 -2.41 -32.43 10.13
CA ALA A 331 -3.53 -31.93 9.32
C ALA A 331 -4.93 -32.33 9.87
N LYS A 332 -5.06 -32.53 11.19
CA LYS A 332 -6.35 -32.78 11.84
C LYS A 332 -6.95 -31.44 12.24
N CYS A 333 -8.06 -31.06 11.61
CA CYS A 333 -8.68 -29.78 11.76
C CYS A 333 -9.97 -29.79 12.57
N LYS A 334 -10.23 -28.70 13.28
CA LYS A 334 -11.48 -28.41 13.99
C LYS A 334 -11.82 -26.94 13.83
N SER A 335 -13.10 -26.64 13.57
CA SER A 335 -13.58 -25.26 13.63
C SER A 335 -13.40 -24.73 15.05
N VAL A 336 -12.85 -23.53 15.15
CA VAL A 336 -12.86 -22.78 16.40
C VAL A 336 -14.30 -22.32 16.62
N PRO A 337 -14.92 -22.55 17.79
CA PRO A 337 -16.25 -22.03 18.07
C PRO A 337 -16.29 -20.54 17.74
N GLU A 338 -17.37 -20.07 17.13
CA GLU A 338 -17.52 -18.65 16.83
C GLU A 338 -17.10 -17.86 18.06
N ALA A 339 -16.06 -17.05 17.92
CA ALA A 339 -15.65 -16.13 18.95
C ALA A 339 -16.84 -15.15 19.12
N THR A 340 -17.77 -15.49 20.01
CA THR A 340 -18.93 -14.67 20.30
C THR A 340 -18.49 -13.41 21.02
N TYR A 341 -17.96 -12.49 20.26
CA TYR A 341 -17.86 -11.12 20.68
C TYR A 341 -19.27 -10.52 20.46
N GLU A 342 -20.07 -10.48 21.53
CA GLU A 342 -21.32 -9.74 21.50
C GLU A 342 -21.02 -8.26 21.38
N GLU A 343 -21.25 -7.67 20.23
CA GLU A 343 -21.25 -6.24 20.02
C GLU A 343 -22.38 -5.62 20.86
N LYS A 344 -22.04 -5.23 22.10
CA LYS A 344 -22.99 -4.53 22.96
C LYS A 344 -23.18 -3.11 22.45
N ASN A 345 -24.32 -2.87 21.80
CA ASN A 345 -24.84 -1.56 21.41
C ASN A 345 -24.24 -0.86 20.17
N GLY A 346 -23.84 -1.56 19.11
CA GLY A 346 -23.48 -0.93 17.83
C GLY A 346 -22.31 0.06 17.93
N THR A 347 -21.37 -0.14 18.85
CA THR A 347 -20.25 0.78 19.11
C THR A 347 -18.94 0.39 18.44
N ASP A 348 -18.89 -0.72 17.71
CA ASP A 348 -17.70 -1.18 17.00
C ASP A 348 -17.58 -0.55 15.61
N GLU A 349 -17.48 0.78 15.61
CA GLU A 349 -17.22 1.58 14.39
C GLU A 349 -15.80 1.39 13.85
N PHE A 350 -14.89 0.74 14.63
CA PHE A 350 -13.47 0.67 14.31
C PHE A 350 -12.93 -0.76 14.46
N ASP A 351 -11.88 -1.09 13.71
CA ASP A 351 -11.17 -2.34 13.85
C ASP A 351 -10.23 -2.31 15.06
N HIS A 352 -10.31 -3.33 15.90
CA HIS A 352 -9.58 -3.43 17.16
C HIS A 352 -8.91 -4.78 17.34
N LEU A 353 -7.89 -4.83 18.22
CA LEU A 353 -7.24 -6.07 18.60
C LEU A 353 -8.15 -6.91 19.51
N VAL A 354 -8.26 -8.18 19.15
CA VAL A 354 -8.93 -9.21 19.95
C VAL A 354 -7.97 -10.39 20.10
N LEU A 355 -7.73 -10.81 21.34
CA LEU A 355 -6.97 -12.00 21.66
C LEU A 355 -7.96 -13.17 21.80
N THR A 356 -7.85 -14.16 20.94
CA THR A 356 -8.73 -15.32 20.94
C THR A 356 -7.96 -16.59 21.35
N ASP A 357 -8.45 -17.29 22.36
CA ASP A 357 -7.99 -18.63 22.67
C ASP A 357 -8.54 -19.61 21.64
N VAL A 358 -7.67 -20.17 20.82
CA VAL A 358 -8.07 -21.02 19.68
C VAL A 358 -8.64 -22.38 20.09
N ALA A 359 -8.48 -22.80 21.34
CA ALA A 359 -9.02 -24.05 21.83
C ALA A 359 -10.46 -23.92 22.33
N SER A 360 -10.77 -22.82 23.03
CA SER A 360 -12.09 -22.56 23.61
C SER A 360 -12.97 -21.61 22.80
N GLY A 361 -12.37 -20.81 21.89
CA GLY A 361 -13.04 -19.72 21.20
C GLY A 361 -13.25 -18.46 22.06
N ASN A 362 -12.78 -18.46 23.30
CA ASN A 362 -12.90 -17.29 24.18
C ASN A 362 -12.10 -16.12 23.62
N ALA A 363 -12.77 -14.98 23.49
CA ALA A 363 -12.17 -13.77 22.93
C ALA A 363 -12.10 -12.66 23.99
N LYS A 364 -10.92 -12.00 24.10
CA LYS A 364 -10.67 -10.85 24.94
C LYS A 364 -10.33 -9.64 24.08
N ARG A 365 -11.14 -8.60 24.13
CA ARG A 365 -10.85 -7.33 23.45
C ARG A 365 -9.71 -6.61 24.14
N LEU A 366 -8.67 -6.25 23.40
CA LEU A 366 -7.48 -5.58 23.91
C LEU A 366 -7.48 -4.07 23.67
N THR A 367 -8.17 -3.60 22.62
CA THR A 367 -8.21 -2.17 22.30
C THR A 367 -9.64 -1.68 22.11
N LYS A 368 -9.88 -0.39 22.33
CA LYS A 368 -11.17 0.28 22.14
C LYS A 368 -10.95 1.77 21.88
N GLY A 369 -11.93 2.45 21.33
CA GLY A 369 -11.89 3.90 21.11
C GLY A 369 -12.02 4.29 19.64
N PRO A 370 -11.99 5.61 19.32
CA PRO A 370 -12.23 6.12 17.97
C PRO A 370 -10.94 6.11 17.13
N PHE A 371 -10.34 4.94 16.97
CA PHE A 371 -9.17 4.71 16.13
C PHE A 371 -9.17 3.30 15.53
N TYR A 372 -8.55 3.13 14.37
CA TYR A 372 -8.36 1.83 13.72
C TYR A 372 -7.02 1.23 14.08
N VAL A 373 -7.00 -0.04 14.44
CA VAL A 373 -5.80 -0.88 14.38
C VAL A 373 -5.63 -1.32 12.92
N THR A 374 -4.44 -1.10 12.36
CA THR A 374 -4.17 -1.42 10.96
C THR A 374 -3.31 -2.65 10.79
N THR A 375 -2.34 -2.87 11.68
CA THR A 375 -1.43 -4.03 11.66
C THR A 375 -1.03 -4.44 13.06
N VAL A 376 -0.78 -5.73 13.25
CA VAL A 376 -0.05 -6.26 14.40
C VAL A 376 1.43 -6.30 14.01
N ASP A 377 2.27 -5.55 14.70
CA ASP A 377 3.69 -5.39 14.36
C ASP A 377 4.58 -6.40 15.08
N GLY A 378 4.11 -6.98 16.19
CA GLY A 378 4.81 -8.04 16.92
C GLY A 378 4.15 -8.38 18.26
N TRP A 379 4.48 -9.55 18.77
CA TRP A 379 4.02 -10.05 20.06
C TRP A 379 5.19 -10.52 20.92
N ASP A 380 5.48 -9.79 22.00
CA ASP A 380 6.40 -10.17 23.05
C ASP A 380 5.61 -10.96 24.11
N GLU A 381 5.52 -12.26 23.93
CA GLU A 381 4.78 -13.15 24.83
C GLU A 381 5.40 -13.18 26.23
N ALA A 382 6.73 -13.06 26.32
CA ALA A 382 7.44 -13.11 27.61
C ALA A 382 7.07 -11.95 28.54
N ASN A 383 6.72 -10.80 27.97
CA ASN A 383 6.33 -9.60 28.70
C ASN A 383 4.83 -9.29 28.58
N SER A 384 4.03 -10.17 27.97
CA SER A 384 2.60 -9.98 27.73
C SER A 384 2.28 -8.71 26.94
N LEU A 385 3.09 -8.35 25.92
CA LEU A 385 2.97 -7.10 25.14
C LEU A 385 2.70 -7.39 23.67
N ILE A 386 1.66 -6.77 23.10
CA ILE A 386 1.43 -6.74 21.65
C ILE A 386 1.70 -5.33 21.14
N TYR A 387 2.60 -5.23 20.17
CA TYR A 387 2.91 -4.02 19.42
C TYR A 387 2.07 -3.94 18.17
N PHE A 388 1.50 -2.79 17.87
CA PHE A 388 0.61 -2.61 16.73
C PHE A 388 0.68 -1.19 16.17
N SER A 389 0.33 -1.06 14.90
CA SER A 389 0.12 0.24 14.26
C SER A 389 -1.36 0.57 14.14
N GLY A 390 -1.71 1.83 14.30
CA GLY A 390 -3.09 2.29 14.24
C GLY A 390 -3.20 3.78 13.95
N THR A 391 -4.41 4.24 13.61
CA THR A 391 -4.65 5.67 13.40
C THR A 391 -4.57 6.45 14.73
N GLY A 392 -4.41 7.77 14.64
CA GLY A 392 -4.63 8.63 15.81
C GLY A 392 -6.12 8.67 16.19
N GLU A 393 -6.42 8.95 17.46
CA GLU A 393 -7.81 9.11 17.93
C GLU A 393 -8.52 10.23 17.17
N ASN A 394 -9.67 9.94 16.54
CA ASN A 394 -10.42 10.86 15.67
C ASN A 394 -9.58 11.51 14.55
N ALA A 395 -8.44 10.89 14.19
CA ALA A 395 -7.47 11.42 13.24
C ALA A 395 -7.10 10.38 12.17
N PRO A 396 -7.99 10.07 11.23
CA PRO A 396 -7.80 9.01 10.22
C PRO A 396 -6.61 9.24 9.27
N ALA A 397 -6.10 10.47 9.18
CA ALA A 397 -4.93 10.83 8.40
C ALA A 397 -3.60 10.49 9.08
N GLN A 398 -3.63 10.26 10.40
CA GLN A 398 -2.45 9.96 11.20
C GLN A 398 -2.24 8.45 11.34
N MET A 399 -1.00 8.06 11.59
CA MET A 399 -0.60 6.69 11.88
C MET A 399 0.42 6.70 13.01
N HIS A 400 0.17 5.92 14.03
CA HIS A 400 1.04 5.81 15.19
C HIS A 400 1.30 4.36 15.57
N VAL A 401 2.37 4.17 16.34
CA VAL A 401 2.76 2.88 16.87
C VAL A 401 2.34 2.82 18.34
N TYR A 402 1.73 1.71 18.69
CA TYR A 402 1.17 1.47 20.03
C TYR A 402 1.70 0.16 20.61
N VAL A 403 1.55 0.03 21.90
CA VAL A 403 1.71 -1.23 22.62
C VAL A 403 0.52 -1.44 23.56
N VAL A 404 0.04 -2.68 23.67
CA VAL A 404 -0.98 -3.08 24.63
C VAL A 404 -0.48 -4.23 25.48
N ASN A 405 -0.71 -4.13 26.80
CA ASN A 405 -0.47 -5.25 27.69
C ASN A 405 -1.67 -6.20 27.66
N THR A 406 -1.42 -7.48 27.38
CA THR A 406 -2.49 -8.48 27.21
C THR A 406 -3.19 -8.85 28.51
N GLU A 407 -2.58 -8.60 29.68
CA GLU A 407 -3.16 -8.88 30.99
C GLU A 407 -3.97 -7.69 31.53
N THR A 408 -3.35 -6.49 31.56
CA THR A 408 -3.98 -5.28 32.13
C THR A 408 -4.87 -4.54 31.12
N VAL A 409 -4.71 -4.82 29.81
CA VAL A 409 -5.41 -4.12 28.72
C VAL A 409 -5.07 -2.62 28.67
N GLU A 410 -3.93 -2.24 29.23
CA GLU A 410 -3.41 -0.88 29.13
C GLU A 410 -2.77 -0.64 27.78
N VAL A 411 -3.19 0.42 27.08
CA VAL A 411 -2.69 0.83 25.76
C VAL A 411 -1.81 2.06 25.91
N LYS A 412 -0.58 2.01 25.37
CA LYS A 412 0.34 3.15 25.34
C LYS A 412 0.71 3.47 23.90
N CYS A 413 0.65 4.75 23.53
CA CYS A 413 1.18 5.20 22.23
C CYS A 413 2.69 5.46 22.34
N LEU A 414 3.47 4.87 21.47
CA LEU A 414 4.92 5.00 21.46
C LEU A 414 5.43 6.17 20.62
N THR A 415 4.57 6.76 19.77
CA THR A 415 4.97 7.79 18.79
C THR A 415 4.06 9.03 18.78
N CYS A 416 2.98 9.07 19.59
CA CYS A 416 2.05 10.20 19.59
C CYS A 416 2.71 11.51 20.07
N GLU A 417 3.72 11.42 20.93
CA GLU A 417 4.47 12.55 21.46
C GLU A 417 5.89 12.65 20.87
N MET A 418 6.17 11.89 19.80
CA MET A 418 7.48 11.92 19.16
C MET A 418 7.70 13.28 18.49
N ASN A 419 8.50 14.12 19.14
CA ASN A 419 8.91 15.41 18.62
C ASN A 419 10.18 15.28 17.80
N THR A 420 10.16 15.84 16.61
CA THR A 420 11.33 15.95 15.74
C THR A 420 11.78 17.41 15.69
N SER A 421 12.97 17.68 15.18
CA SER A 421 13.40 19.07 14.87
C SER A 421 12.46 19.78 13.87
N ARG A 422 11.49 19.06 13.29
CA ARG A 422 10.54 19.53 12.27
C ARG A 422 9.10 19.60 12.79
N GLY A 423 8.90 19.38 14.07
CA GLY A 423 7.60 19.35 14.74
C GLY A 423 7.16 17.94 15.13
N LEU A 424 5.91 17.81 15.55
CA LEU A 424 5.33 16.56 16.01
C LEU A 424 5.19 15.56 14.85
N CYS A 425 5.64 14.32 15.08
CA CYS A 425 5.43 13.23 14.16
C CYS A 425 3.96 12.82 14.13
N LYS A 426 3.35 12.85 12.95
CA LYS A 426 1.94 12.51 12.75
C LYS A 426 1.73 11.21 11.97
N TYR A 427 2.81 10.67 11.42
CA TYR A 427 2.76 9.43 10.69
C TYR A 427 4.03 8.63 10.96
N ALA A 428 3.89 7.54 11.69
CA ALA A 428 5.01 6.72 12.13
C ALA A 428 4.81 5.23 11.79
N SER A 429 5.91 4.50 11.74
CA SER A 429 5.97 3.04 11.72
C SER A 429 7.15 2.58 12.56
N ALA A 430 7.21 1.28 12.89
CA ALA A 430 8.30 0.71 13.66
C ALA A 430 8.80 -0.61 13.09
N VAL A 431 10.06 -0.95 13.43
CA VAL A 431 10.66 -2.27 13.21
C VAL A 431 11.35 -2.68 14.51
N TYR A 432 11.06 -3.89 14.99
CA TYR A 432 11.53 -4.35 16.29
C TYR A 432 12.73 -5.29 16.15
N SER A 433 13.61 -5.29 17.17
CA SER A 433 14.60 -6.35 17.35
C SER A 433 13.92 -7.68 17.67
N LYS A 434 14.60 -8.81 17.40
CA LYS A 434 14.01 -10.14 17.51
C LYS A 434 13.51 -10.50 18.94
N ASP A 435 14.09 -9.87 19.95
CA ASP A 435 13.76 -10.08 21.38
C ASP A 435 13.03 -8.89 22.00
N PHE A 436 12.55 -7.95 21.18
CA PHE A 436 11.89 -6.71 21.63
C PHE A 436 12.70 -5.88 22.63
N SER A 437 14.05 -5.98 22.59
CA SER A 437 14.90 -5.10 23.39
C SER A 437 15.01 -3.69 22.82
N TYR A 438 14.93 -3.57 21.49
CA TYR A 438 15.03 -2.31 20.74
C TYR A 438 13.94 -2.16 19.72
N VAL A 439 13.62 -0.91 19.41
CA VAL A 439 12.72 -0.52 18.33
C VAL A 439 13.36 0.55 17.45
N THR A 440 13.27 0.36 16.14
CA THR A 440 13.52 1.41 15.16
C THR A 440 12.22 2.14 14.89
N LYS A 441 12.07 3.37 15.39
CA LYS A 441 10.93 4.24 15.12
C LYS A 441 11.22 5.06 13.87
N ILE A 442 10.29 5.07 12.93
CA ILE A 442 10.40 5.79 11.66
C ILE A 442 9.30 6.83 11.63
N CYS A 443 9.63 8.09 11.85
CA CYS A 443 8.70 9.19 11.58
C CYS A 443 8.65 9.42 10.07
N ARG A 444 7.51 9.16 9.47
CA ARG A 444 7.28 9.28 8.03
C ARG A 444 6.54 10.55 7.62
N GLY A 445 6.23 11.42 8.57
CA GLY A 445 5.51 12.64 8.24
C GLY A 445 5.09 13.52 9.42
N PRO A 446 4.72 14.78 9.09
CA PRO A 446 4.53 15.38 7.74
C PRO A 446 5.81 15.79 7.01
N GLY A 447 6.96 15.92 7.70
CA GLY A 447 8.25 16.24 7.09
C GLY A 447 8.98 15.00 6.52
N PRO A 448 10.18 15.21 5.91
CA PRO A 448 11.06 14.10 5.52
C PRO A 448 11.31 13.13 6.66
N PHE A 449 11.55 11.87 6.33
CA PHE A 449 11.67 10.81 7.32
C PHE A 449 12.78 11.08 8.35
N LEU A 450 12.49 10.72 9.60
CA LEU A 450 13.47 10.63 10.68
C LEU A 450 13.44 9.19 11.20
N VAL A 451 14.61 8.57 11.30
CA VAL A 451 14.76 7.19 11.77
C VAL A 451 15.57 7.20 13.05
N GLU A 452 14.99 6.71 14.13
CA GLU A 452 15.60 6.65 15.46
C GLU A 452 15.54 5.23 16.01
N ILE A 453 16.57 4.82 16.73
CA ILE A 453 16.61 3.54 17.43
C ILE A 453 16.51 3.81 18.93
N HIS A 454 15.54 3.19 19.56
CA HIS A 454 15.25 3.33 20.99
C HIS A 454 15.37 1.99 21.71
N ASN A 455 15.83 2.03 22.96
CA ASN A 455 15.72 0.90 23.87
C ASN A 455 14.30 0.87 24.46
N LEU A 456 13.61 -0.26 24.31
CA LEU A 456 12.23 -0.41 24.80
C LEU A 456 12.14 -0.55 26.32
N LYS A 457 13.22 -0.98 27.01
CA LYS A 457 13.24 -1.13 28.46
C LYS A 457 13.53 0.17 29.20
N ASP A 458 14.46 0.96 28.65
CA ASP A 458 14.94 2.19 29.32
C ASP A 458 14.30 3.46 28.72
N GLU A 459 13.48 3.32 27.67
CA GLU A 459 12.82 4.41 26.92
C GLU A 459 13.78 5.53 26.46
N CYS A 460 15.08 5.25 26.40
CA CYS A 460 16.11 6.21 26.03
C CYS A 460 16.33 6.20 24.52
N ASP A 461 16.54 7.37 23.94
CA ASP A 461 17.01 7.54 22.58
C ASP A 461 18.46 7.12 22.50
N ILE A 462 18.80 6.17 21.64
CA ILE A 462 20.17 5.66 21.54
C ILE A 462 20.87 6.22 20.33
N LEU A 463 20.19 6.28 19.18
CA LEU A 463 20.81 6.60 17.92
C LEU A 463 19.85 7.21 16.92
N ILE A 464 20.22 8.33 16.31
CA ILE A 464 19.63 8.79 15.05
C ILE A 464 20.28 8.01 13.91
N TRP A 465 19.48 7.18 13.23
CA TRP A 465 19.95 6.36 12.12
C TRP A 465 20.00 7.11 10.79
N GLU A 466 18.95 7.87 10.50
CA GLU A 466 18.84 8.69 9.29
C GLU A 466 17.97 9.92 9.59
N ASP A 467 18.51 11.11 9.41
CA ASP A 467 17.80 12.37 9.64
C ASP A 467 17.32 13.08 8.36
N ASN A 468 17.72 12.57 7.19
CA ASN A 468 17.43 13.19 5.89
C ASN A 468 17.79 14.70 5.83
N GLN A 469 18.81 15.16 6.55
CA GLN A 469 19.14 16.59 6.65
C GLN A 469 19.39 17.22 5.28
N ALA A 470 20.07 16.51 4.38
CA ALA A 470 20.33 17.00 3.01
C ALA A 470 19.02 17.26 2.22
N LEU A 471 17.98 16.45 2.45
CA LEU A 471 16.65 16.67 1.87
C LEU A 471 15.94 17.85 2.51
N VAL A 472 16.05 17.99 3.83
CA VAL A 472 15.51 19.17 4.56
C VAL A 472 16.11 20.46 4.01
N ASP A 473 17.43 20.51 3.82
CA ASP A 473 18.13 21.67 3.28
C ASP A 473 17.71 22.00 1.84
N LYS A 474 17.41 20.99 1.02
CA LYS A 474 16.82 21.18 -0.31
C LYS A 474 15.41 21.77 -0.23
N LEU A 475 14.55 21.19 0.62
CA LEU A 475 13.17 21.66 0.79
C LEU A 475 13.09 23.07 1.39
N ALA A 476 14.06 23.47 2.23
CA ALA A 476 14.13 24.81 2.78
C ALA A 476 14.22 25.90 1.70
N LYS A 477 14.74 25.57 0.50
CA LYS A 477 14.84 26.46 -0.66
C LYS A 477 13.56 26.49 -1.50
N LYS A 478 12.63 25.57 -1.28
CA LYS A 478 11.40 25.42 -2.07
C LYS A 478 10.21 26.14 -1.41
N ALA A 479 9.37 26.72 -2.26
CA ALA A 479 8.06 27.22 -1.86
C ALA A 479 7.11 26.05 -1.65
N LEU A 480 6.80 25.73 -0.40
CA LEU A 480 5.89 24.61 -0.06
C LEU A 480 4.42 25.04 -0.22
N PRO A 481 3.53 24.14 -0.64
CA PRO A 481 2.09 24.38 -0.56
C PRO A 481 1.65 24.71 0.87
N VAL A 482 0.62 25.56 0.99
CA VAL A 482 -0.05 25.81 2.28
C VAL A 482 -1.20 24.82 2.41
N GLU A 483 -1.19 24.00 3.46
CA GLU A 483 -2.25 23.05 3.72
C GLU A 483 -3.41 23.69 4.48
N LYS A 484 -4.63 23.41 4.03
CA LYS A 484 -5.88 23.79 4.70
C LYS A 484 -6.76 22.54 4.85
N ASN A 485 -6.93 22.09 6.09
CA ASN A 485 -7.75 20.91 6.41
C ASN A 485 -9.13 21.36 6.91
N LEU A 486 -10.20 20.69 6.46
CA LEU A 486 -11.59 21.02 6.78
C LEU A 486 -12.37 19.73 7.02
N LYS A 487 -13.44 19.84 7.83
CA LYS A 487 -14.55 18.89 7.83
C LYS A 487 -15.77 19.56 7.19
N VAL A 488 -16.32 18.93 6.15
CA VAL A 488 -17.49 19.45 5.43
C VAL A 488 -18.70 18.54 5.68
N PRO A 489 -19.81 19.06 6.21
CA PRO A 489 -21.02 18.27 6.46
C PRO A 489 -21.54 17.63 5.17
N LEU A 490 -21.97 16.38 5.28
CA LEU A 490 -22.57 15.56 4.24
C LEU A 490 -24.00 15.14 4.62
N ALA A 491 -24.75 14.65 3.64
CA ALA A 491 -26.05 14.06 3.90
C ALA A 491 -25.97 12.87 4.87
N GLY A 492 -27.02 12.68 5.68
CA GLY A 492 -27.09 11.59 6.65
C GLY A 492 -26.28 11.80 7.94
N GLY A 493 -25.82 13.04 8.22
CA GLY A 493 -25.06 13.36 9.43
C GLY A 493 -23.56 13.02 9.36
N PHE A 494 -23.06 12.62 8.20
CA PHE A 494 -21.63 12.37 7.96
C PHE A 494 -20.85 13.65 7.71
N ASN A 495 -19.52 13.55 7.76
CA ASN A 495 -18.61 14.61 7.35
C ASN A 495 -17.59 14.07 6.34
N ALA A 496 -17.25 14.87 5.34
CA ALA A 496 -16.07 14.64 4.51
C ALA A 496 -14.85 15.27 5.19
N ASN A 497 -13.74 14.54 5.19
CA ASN A 497 -12.44 15.15 5.45
C ASN A 497 -11.93 15.75 4.13
N VAL A 498 -11.44 16.97 4.19
CA VAL A 498 -10.98 17.71 3.01
C VAL A 498 -9.61 18.30 3.29
N ARG A 499 -8.66 18.08 2.38
CA ARG A 499 -7.37 18.74 2.37
C ARG A 499 -7.21 19.55 1.11
N MET A 500 -6.99 20.85 1.26
CA MET A 500 -6.64 21.76 0.17
C MET A 500 -5.16 22.11 0.26
N LEU A 501 -4.45 21.95 -0.84
CA LEU A 501 -3.10 22.46 -1.01
C LEU A 501 -3.20 23.77 -1.80
N LEU A 502 -2.77 24.86 -1.18
CA LEU A 502 -2.93 26.20 -1.70
C LEU A 502 -1.57 26.75 -2.16
N PRO A 503 -1.51 27.55 -3.24
CA PRO A 503 -0.32 28.30 -3.60
C PRO A 503 0.21 29.13 -2.43
N PRO A 504 1.53 29.14 -2.16
CA PRO A 504 2.09 29.84 -1.01
C PRO A 504 1.92 31.38 -1.07
N ASP A 505 1.60 31.89 -2.25
CA ASP A 505 1.34 33.31 -2.53
C ASP A 505 -0.15 33.55 -2.90
N LEU A 506 -1.05 32.69 -2.43
CA LEU A 506 -2.48 32.80 -2.69
C LEU A 506 -3.05 34.09 -2.10
N ASP A 507 -3.84 34.80 -2.88
CA ASP A 507 -4.62 35.96 -2.43
C ASP A 507 -5.94 35.50 -1.81
N GLU A 508 -5.99 35.45 -0.48
CA GLU A 508 -7.17 35.02 0.26
C GLU A 508 -8.36 35.99 0.15
N ASN A 509 -8.13 37.27 -0.26
CA ASN A 509 -9.19 38.27 -0.42
C ASN A 509 -10.04 38.00 -1.68
N GLY A 510 -9.64 37.07 -2.54
CA GLY A 510 -10.39 36.64 -3.73
C GLY A 510 -10.40 37.67 -4.87
N SER A 511 -9.48 38.66 -4.85
CA SER A 511 -9.28 39.57 -6.01
C SER A 511 -8.74 38.80 -7.22
N LYS A 512 -7.98 37.73 -6.94
CA LYS A 512 -7.51 36.73 -7.94
C LYS A 512 -8.18 35.40 -7.71
N LYS A 513 -8.67 34.77 -8.78
CA LYS A 513 -9.22 33.42 -8.75
C LYS A 513 -8.20 32.42 -9.30
N TYR A 514 -8.17 31.24 -8.70
CA TYR A 514 -7.24 30.17 -9.01
C TYR A 514 -7.97 28.94 -9.54
N PRO A 515 -7.47 28.29 -10.60
CA PRO A 515 -7.98 27.00 -11.04
C PRO A 515 -7.88 25.97 -9.91
N ALA A 516 -8.82 25.04 -9.86
CA ALA A 516 -8.85 23.98 -8.85
C ALA A 516 -8.90 22.59 -9.49
N ILE A 517 -8.13 21.68 -8.97
CA ILE A 517 -8.11 20.27 -9.36
C ILE A 517 -8.45 19.43 -8.14
N VAL A 518 -9.51 18.62 -8.25
CA VAL A 518 -9.82 17.58 -7.28
C VAL A 518 -9.12 16.31 -7.75
N ASN A 519 -8.27 15.74 -6.92
CA ASN A 519 -7.71 14.42 -7.14
C ASN A 519 -8.51 13.42 -6.32
N VAL A 520 -9.16 12.47 -6.99
CA VAL A 520 -10.08 11.53 -6.38
C VAL A 520 -9.57 10.09 -6.54
N TYR A 521 -9.72 9.30 -5.48
CA TYR A 521 -9.75 7.84 -5.56
C TYR A 521 -11.14 7.32 -5.18
N ALA A 522 -11.59 7.57 -3.96
CA ALA A 522 -12.92 7.26 -3.42
C ALA A 522 -13.28 5.75 -3.40
N GLY A 523 -12.34 4.86 -3.69
CA GLY A 523 -12.57 3.42 -3.56
C GLY A 523 -12.95 3.04 -2.12
N PRO A 524 -13.79 2.02 -1.92
CA PRO A 524 -14.18 1.56 -0.58
C PRO A 524 -12.96 1.31 0.31
N SER A 525 -13.06 1.69 1.59
CA SER A 525 -12.01 1.55 2.60
C SER A 525 -10.73 2.36 2.34
N SER A 526 -10.66 3.16 1.28
CA SER A 526 -9.49 3.97 0.97
C SER A 526 -9.51 5.33 1.66
N ASN A 527 -8.31 5.93 1.82
CA ASN A 527 -8.12 7.31 2.25
C ASN A 527 -7.07 7.97 1.39
N GLN A 528 -7.37 9.14 0.84
CA GLN A 528 -6.39 9.95 0.13
C GLN A 528 -5.67 10.94 1.02
N ILE A 529 -6.33 11.41 2.07
CA ILE A 529 -5.75 12.33 3.03
C ILE A 529 -4.88 11.54 4.02
N SER A 530 -3.59 11.86 4.03
CA SER A 530 -2.60 11.24 4.91
C SER A 530 -1.60 12.30 5.38
N ASP A 531 -1.15 12.21 6.62
CA ASP A 531 -0.10 13.06 7.17
C ASP A 531 1.32 12.52 6.90
N ALA A 532 1.44 11.47 6.07
CA ALA A 532 2.72 11.02 5.56
C ALA A 532 3.37 12.08 4.65
N TYR A 533 4.70 12.15 4.68
CA TYR A 533 5.45 13.03 3.79
C TYR A 533 5.22 12.68 2.32
N SER A 534 4.94 13.70 1.53
CA SER A 534 4.82 13.58 0.07
C SER A 534 5.35 14.84 -0.60
N ALA A 535 6.15 14.66 -1.64
CA ALA A 535 6.64 15.72 -2.52
C ALA A 535 6.46 15.27 -3.97
N GLY A 536 5.21 15.10 -4.38
CA GLY A 536 4.80 14.57 -5.67
C GLY A 536 4.36 15.64 -6.67
N PHE A 537 3.63 15.21 -7.70
CA PHE A 537 3.07 16.06 -8.76
C PHE A 537 2.24 17.23 -8.22
N GLN A 538 1.50 17.02 -7.13
CA GLN A 538 0.71 18.07 -6.47
C GLN A 538 1.55 19.28 -6.03
N ASN A 539 2.79 19.06 -5.58
CA ASN A 539 3.68 20.15 -5.18
C ASN A 539 4.05 21.04 -6.38
N TYR A 540 4.35 20.42 -7.53
CA TYR A 540 4.58 21.14 -8.77
C TYR A 540 3.33 21.92 -9.20
N VAL A 541 2.19 21.27 -9.28
CA VAL A 541 0.92 21.87 -9.72
C VAL A 541 0.56 23.09 -8.87
N VAL A 542 0.71 22.99 -7.55
CA VAL A 542 0.34 24.07 -6.62
C VAL A 542 1.35 25.22 -6.64
N THR A 543 2.65 24.92 -6.62
CA THR A 543 3.66 25.98 -6.43
C THR A 543 4.12 26.60 -7.73
N ASN A 544 4.15 25.85 -8.84
CA ASN A 544 4.57 26.32 -10.15
C ASN A 544 3.37 26.79 -10.99
N ARG A 545 2.38 25.92 -11.17
CA ARG A 545 1.19 26.24 -12.00
C ARG A 545 0.19 27.14 -11.28
N LYS A 546 0.31 27.29 -9.95
CA LYS A 546 -0.58 28.08 -9.09
C LYS A 546 -2.02 27.58 -9.09
N TYR A 547 -2.22 26.25 -9.18
CA TYR A 547 -3.53 25.64 -9.05
C TYR A 547 -3.78 25.27 -7.58
N ILE A 548 -5.02 25.25 -7.16
CA ILE A 548 -5.47 24.66 -5.89
C ILE A 548 -5.63 23.17 -6.13
N TYR A 549 -5.07 22.34 -5.24
CA TYR A 549 -5.17 20.89 -5.34
C TYR A 549 -5.94 20.34 -4.14
N ILE A 550 -6.97 19.53 -4.39
CA ILE A 550 -7.96 19.17 -3.37
C ILE A 550 -8.07 17.66 -3.27
N TYR A 551 -8.08 17.15 -2.05
CA TYR A 551 -8.44 15.77 -1.71
C TYR A 551 -9.70 15.76 -0.87
N ILE A 552 -10.59 14.79 -1.12
CA ILE A 552 -11.89 14.66 -0.44
C ILE A 552 -12.10 13.20 -0.06
N ASP A 553 -12.14 12.89 1.24
CA ASP A 553 -12.51 11.59 1.78
C ASP A 553 -13.95 11.68 2.33
N GLY A 554 -14.91 11.35 1.46
CA GLY A 554 -16.35 11.33 1.75
C GLY A 554 -16.84 9.99 2.31
N ARG A 555 -18.13 9.68 2.11
CA ARG A 555 -18.70 8.36 2.43
C ARG A 555 -18.06 7.27 1.57
N GLY A 556 -17.87 6.10 2.12
CA GLY A 556 -17.08 5.01 1.52
C GLY A 556 -15.62 5.00 1.97
N SER A 557 -15.06 6.12 2.44
CA SER A 557 -13.68 6.18 2.95
C SER A 557 -13.51 5.33 4.20
N GLY A 558 -12.33 4.71 4.33
CA GLY A 558 -11.92 3.93 5.49
C GLY A 558 -11.47 4.78 6.68
N LYS A 559 -11.06 4.13 7.77
CA LYS A 559 -10.40 4.70 8.94
C LYS A 559 -11.15 5.83 9.68
N ASP A 560 -12.40 6.10 9.31
CA ASP A 560 -13.24 7.15 9.91
C ASP A 560 -14.64 6.60 10.27
N GLY A 561 -14.71 5.33 10.68
CA GLY A 561 -15.90 4.59 11.07
C GLY A 561 -16.46 3.65 10.00
N LYS A 562 -16.80 2.42 10.41
CA LYS A 562 -17.37 1.39 9.53
C LYS A 562 -18.71 1.82 8.94
N ASN A 563 -19.54 2.52 9.71
CA ASN A 563 -20.81 3.04 9.23
C ASN A 563 -20.63 3.99 8.03
N LYS A 564 -19.63 4.89 8.09
CA LYS A 564 -19.26 5.77 6.96
C LYS A 564 -18.72 4.96 5.77
N MET A 565 -17.87 3.96 6.05
CA MET A 565 -17.26 3.11 5.03
C MET A 565 -18.30 2.29 4.26
N HIS A 566 -19.25 1.68 4.96
CA HIS A 566 -20.26 0.80 4.36
C HIS A 566 -21.38 1.54 3.62
N GLN A 567 -21.38 2.88 3.58
CA GLN A 567 -22.38 3.64 2.82
C GLN A 567 -22.41 3.33 1.32
N VAL A 568 -21.33 2.78 0.79
CA VAL A 568 -21.19 2.36 -0.62
C VAL A 568 -21.40 0.86 -0.86
N TYR A 569 -21.59 0.08 0.21
CA TYR A 569 -21.73 -1.37 0.10
C TYR A 569 -22.94 -1.74 -0.78
N ARG A 570 -22.73 -2.60 -1.78
CA ARG A 570 -23.66 -3.06 -2.83
C ARG A 570 -24.17 -1.97 -3.79
N LYS A 571 -23.60 -0.76 -3.75
CA LYS A 571 -24.04 0.40 -4.55
C LYS A 571 -22.89 1.36 -4.87
N LEU A 572 -21.78 0.82 -5.39
CA LEU A 572 -20.66 1.63 -5.86
C LEU A 572 -21.11 2.64 -6.93
N GLY A 573 -20.46 3.79 -7.04
CA GLY A 573 -20.82 4.84 -7.98
C GLY A 573 -22.01 5.70 -7.49
N THR A 574 -22.30 5.72 -6.19
CA THR A 574 -23.43 6.46 -5.62
C THR A 574 -22.99 7.62 -4.71
N VAL A 575 -22.98 7.41 -3.42
CA VAL A 575 -22.77 8.48 -2.43
C VAL A 575 -21.34 9.01 -2.43
N GLU A 576 -20.34 8.18 -2.69
CA GLU A 576 -18.94 8.60 -2.78
C GLU A 576 -18.70 9.57 -3.95
N ILE A 577 -19.49 9.46 -5.02
CA ILE A 577 -19.46 10.37 -6.16
C ILE A 577 -20.24 11.67 -5.83
N GLU A 578 -21.41 11.55 -5.22
CA GLU A 578 -22.24 12.67 -4.80
C GLU A 578 -21.49 13.57 -3.82
N ASP A 579 -20.70 12.99 -2.93
CA ASP A 579 -19.89 13.71 -1.96
C ASP A 579 -18.79 14.54 -2.63
N GLN A 580 -18.13 14.04 -3.70
CA GLN A 580 -17.16 14.82 -4.47
C GLN A 580 -17.81 16.08 -5.05
N ILE A 581 -19.01 15.97 -5.60
CA ILE A 581 -19.74 17.09 -6.20
C ILE A 581 -20.19 18.09 -5.10
N ALA A 582 -20.85 17.58 -4.05
CA ALA A 582 -21.38 18.42 -2.98
C ALA A 582 -20.30 19.19 -2.24
N VAL A 583 -19.19 18.52 -1.90
CA VAL A 583 -18.06 19.16 -1.21
C VAL A 583 -17.38 20.20 -2.12
N THR A 584 -17.15 19.90 -3.39
CA THR A 584 -16.55 20.86 -4.32
C THR A 584 -17.42 22.10 -4.50
N LYS A 585 -18.74 21.92 -4.62
CA LYS A 585 -19.72 23.03 -4.64
C LYS A 585 -19.62 23.90 -3.39
N PHE A 586 -19.58 23.26 -2.21
CA PHE A 586 -19.41 23.96 -0.93
C PHE A 586 -18.11 24.77 -0.90
N LEU A 587 -16.99 24.20 -1.36
CA LEU A 587 -15.71 24.89 -1.39
C LEU A 587 -15.71 26.11 -2.33
N GLN A 588 -16.31 25.98 -3.53
CA GLN A 588 -16.47 27.08 -4.50
C GLN A 588 -17.32 28.23 -3.94
N GLN A 589 -18.33 27.91 -3.14
CA GLN A 589 -19.18 28.92 -2.50
C GLN A 589 -18.49 29.57 -1.29
N LYS A 590 -17.72 28.81 -0.52
CA LYS A 590 -17.08 29.27 0.69
C LYS A 590 -15.82 30.11 0.42
N PHE A 591 -15.07 29.78 -0.62
CA PHE A 591 -13.78 30.39 -0.92
C PHE A 591 -13.81 31.12 -2.26
N SER A 592 -13.93 32.44 -2.20
CA SER A 592 -14.03 33.32 -3.38
C SER A 592 -12.82 33.25 -4.32
N TYR A 593 -11.69 32.79 -3.82
CA TYR A 593 -10.46 32.59 -4.61
C TYR A 593 -10.48 31.34 -5.49
N ILE A 594 -11.46 30.44 -5.36
CA ILE A 594 -11.61 29.28 -6.27
C ILE A 594 -12.32 29.73 -7.55
N ASP A 595 -11.73 29.43 -8.71
CA ASP A 595 -12.36 29.66 -10.00
C ASP A 595 -13.32 28.51 -10.34
N ALA A 596 -14.59 28.71 -10.11
CA ALA A 596 -15.63 27.72 -10.42
C ALA A 596 -15.70 27.36 -11.92
N ASN A 597 -15.26 28.24 -12.82
CA ASN A 597 -15.19 27.95 -14.25
C ASN A 597 -13.95 27.17 -14.67
N LYS A 598 -12.97 27.05 -13.78
CA LYS A 598 -11.71 26.36 -13.98
C LYS A 598 -11.52 25.27 -12.89
N THR A 599 -12.57 24.48 -12.66
CA THR A 599 -12.54 23.38 -11.71
C THR A 599 -12.66 22.07 -12.45
N GLY A 600 -11.70 21.18 -12.21
CA GLY A 600 -11.65 19.84 -12.79
C GLY A 600 -11.41 18.74 -11.76
N ILE A 601 -11.61 17.49 -12.19
CA ILE A 601 -11.41 16.29 -11.38
C ILE A 601 -10.59 15.26 -12.15
N TRP A 602 -9.73 14.53 -11.45
CA TRP A 602 -9.05 13.39 -12.03
C TRP A 602 -8.72 12.33 -11.00
N GLY A 603 -8.58 11.11 -11.48
CA GLY A 603 -8.16 10.01 -10.66
C GLY A 603 -7.71 8.80 -11.47
N TRP A 604 -7.13 7.83 -10.76
CA TRP A 604 -6.57 6.61 -11.31
C TRP A 604 -7.34 5.40 -10.81
N SER A 605 -7.53 4.36 -11.67
CA SER A 605 -8.21 3.12 -11.27
C SER A 605 -9.66 3.38 -10.82
N TYR A 606 -10.02 3.09 -9.59
CA TYR A 606 -11.31 3.50 -9.01
C TYR A 606 -11.51 5.03 -9.09
N GLY A 607 -10.45 5.81 -8.91
CA GLY A 607 -10.51 7.27 -9.07
C GLY A 607 -10.82 7.69 -10.51
N GLY A 608 -10.38 6.92 -11.49
CA GLY A 608 -10.78 7.10 -12.89
C GLY A 608 -12.27 6.84 -13.10
N PHE A 609 -12.80 5.78 -12.51
CA PHE A 609 -14.24 5.50 -12.47
C PHE A 609 -15.01 6.64 -11.78
N ALA A 610 -14.54 7.11 -10.61
CA ALA A 610 -15.16 8.21 -9.89
C ALA A 610 -15.15 9.50 -10.70
N SER A 611 -14.06 9.82 -11.41
CA SER A 611 -13.96 11.01 -12.26
C SER A 611 -14.97 11.00 -13.41
N ALA A 612 -15.16 9.86 -14.07
CA ALA A 612 -16.17 9.68 -15.12
C ALA A 612 -17.60 9.82 -14.55
N TRP A 613 -17.88 9.17 -13.40
CA TRP A 613 -19.18 9.26 -12.74
C TRP A 613 -19.50 10.68 -12.24
N VAL A 614 -18.51 11.42 -11.77
CA VAL A 614 -18.71 12.83 -11.40
C VAL A 614 -19.24 13.63 -12.60
N LEU A 615 -18.66 13.47 -13.79
CA LEU A 615 -19.20 14.16 -14.99
C LEU A 615 -20.64 13.73 -15.30
N ILE A 616 -20.98 12.46 -15.09
CA ILE A 616 -22.34 11.96 -15.36
C ILE A 616 -23.34 12.53 -14.37
N LYS A 617 -23.03 12.53 -13.07
CA LYS A 617 -23.96 12.94 -12.00
C LYS A 617 -24.00 14.46 -11.76
N ASP A 618 -23.00 15.19 -12.16
CA ASP A 618 -22.90 16.64 -11.99
C ASP A 618 -23.80 17.39 -12.98
N THR A 619 -25.08 17.53 -12.65
CA THR A 619 -26.07 18.28 -13.42
C THR A 619 -25.93 19.79 -13.27
N GLU A 620 -25.28 20.25 -12.21
CA GLU A 620 -25.07 21.69 -11.92
C GLU A 620 -23.80 22.24 -12.58
N LYS A 621 -23.03 21.39 -13.27
CA LYS A 621 -21.78 21.75 -13.95
C LYS A 621 -20.74 22.38 -12.98
N ILE A 622 -20.63 21.81 -11.76
CA ILE A 622 -19.59 22.14 -10.78
C ILE A 622 -18.21 21.84 -11.34
N PHE A 623 -18.09 20.70 -12.03
CA PHE A 623 -16.90 20.29 -12.76
C PHE A 623 -17.07 20.52 -14.27
N LYS A 624 -16.08 21.15 -14.88
CA LYS A 624 -16.06 21.41 -16.33
C LYS A 624 -15.25 20.38 -17.08
N PHE A 625 -14.31 19.72 -16.39
CA PHE A 625 -13.27 18.88 -16.95
C PHE A 625 -13.07 17.66 -16.09
N ALA A 626 -12.91 16.49 -16.71
CA ALA A 626 -12.47 15.31 -16.01
C ALA A 626 -11.40 14.53 -16.79
N MET A 627 -10.55 13.84 -16.04
CA MET A 627 -9.57 12.92 -16.59
C MET A 627 -9.67 11.59 -15.84
N SER A 628 -9.74 10.49 -16.57
CA SER A 628 -9.77 9.13 -16.06
C SER A 628 -8.52 8.38 -16.51
N VAL A 629 -7.72 7.92 -15.55
CA VAL A 629 -6.52 7.13 -15.82
C VAL A 629 -6.78 5.69 -15.43
N ALA A 630 -6.61 4.76 -16.38
CA ALA A 630 -6.82 3.32 -16.20
C ALA A 630 -8.11 2.97 -15.43
N PRO A 631 -9.29 3.50 -15.86
CA PRO A 631 -10.51 3.41 -15.07
C PRO A 631 -11.16 2.04 -15.13
N VAL A 632 -11.78 1.60 -14.03
CA VAL A 632 -12.94 0.72 -14.10
C VAL A 632 -14.08 1.51 -14.76
N THR A 633 -14.79 0.92 -15.70
CA THR A 633 -15.97 1.54 -16.34
C THR A 633 -17.24 0.73 -16.10
N SER A 634 -17.08 -0.56 -15.88
CA SER A 634 -18.15 -1.46 -15.45
C SER A 634 -17.56 -2.59 -14.61
N PHE A 635 -18.08 -2.83 -13.43
CA PHE A 635 -17.58 -3.86 -12.51
C PHE A 635 -17.82 -5.29 -12.99
N ILE A 636 -18.67 -5.52 -13.99
CA ILE A 636 -18.82 -6.85 -14.62
C ILE A 636 -17.56 -7.31 -15.40
N TYR A 637 -16.64 -6.40 -15.68
CA TYR A 637 -15.37 -6.70 -16.37
C TYR A 637 -14.18 -6.74 -15.41
N TYR A 638 -14.39 -6.47 -14.13
CA TYR A 638 -13.34 -6.51 -13.12
C TYR A 638 -13.29 -7.86 -12.41
N ASP A 639 -12.26 -8.08 -11.57
CA ASP A 639 -12.09 -9.34 -10.90
C ASP A 639 -13.22 -9.66 -9.90
N SER A 640 -13.35 -10.95 -9.63
CA SER A 640 -14.43 -11.48 -8.78
C SER A 640 -14.22 -11.14 -7.29
N ILE A 641 -13.01 -11.30 -6.76
CA ILE A 641 -12.74 -11.24 -5.31
C ILE A 641 -12.93 -9.80 -4.80
N TYR A 642 -12.35 -8.79 -5.47
CA TYR A 642 -12.60 -7.40 -5.13
C TYR A 642 -14.07 -7.02 -5.33
N THR A 643 -14.59 -7.32 -6.52
CA THR A 643 -15.92 -6.79 -6.90
C THR A 643 -17.02 -7.42 -6.08
N GLU A 644 -17.01 -8.72 -5.87
CA GLU A 644 -18.04 -9.43 -5.11
C GLU A 644 -18.00 -9.12 -3.62
N ARG A 645 -16.82 -8.78 -3.08
CA ARG A 645 -16.67 -8.27 -1.70
C ARG A 645 -17.54 -7.03 -1.47
N TYR A 646 -17.61 -6.13 -2.44
CA TYR A 646 -18.34 -4.87 -2.31
C TYR A 646 -19.70 -4.84 -2.95
N MET A 647 -19.96 -5.69 -3.96
CA MET A 647 -21.19 -5.64 -4.75
C MET A 647 -22.06 -6.91 -4.62
N GLY A 648 -21.53 -8.01 -4.10
CA GLY A 648 -22.18 -9.32 -4.16
C GLY A 648 -22.15 -9.90 -5.57
N LEU A 649 -23.01 -10.88 -5.87
CA LEU A 649 -23.03 -11.58 -7.15
C LEU A 649 -23.82 -10.79 -8.23
N PRO A 650 -23.40 -10.84 -9.50
CA PRO A 650 -24.10 -10.18 -10.61
C PRO A 650 -25.28 -11.00 -11.14
N THR A 651 -26.12 -11.52 -10.24
CA THR A 651 -27.28 -12.31 -10.59
C THR A 651 -28.57 -11.58 -10.29
N PRO A 652 -29.70 -11.92 -10.97
CA PRO A 652 -31.01 -11.30 -10.68
C PRO A 652 -31.43 -11.47 -9.22
N GLU A 653 -31.06 -12.60 -8.60
CA GLU A 653 -31.41 -12.98 -7.24
C GLU A 653 -30.60 -12.21 -6.20
N ASP A 654 -29.42 -11.66 -6.57
CA ASP A 654 -28.56 -10.94 -5.65
C ASP A 654 -28.44 -9.43 -6.01
N ASN A 655 -27.54 -9.01 -6.90
CA ASN A 655 -27.30 -7.58 -7.12
C ASN A 655 -27.06 -7.16 -8.59
N LEU A 656 -27.60 -7.86 -9.57
CA LEU A 656 -27.47 -7.46 -10.98
C LEU A 656 -27.93 -6.01 -11.21
N GLY A 657 -28.96 -5.55 -10.50
CA GLY A 657 -29.45 -4.18 -10.56
C GLY A 657 -28.39 -3.15 -10.13
N GLY A 658 -27.62 -3.43 -9.08
CA GLY A 658 -26.50 -2.62 -8.63
C GLY A 658 -25.40 -2.53 -9.70
N TYR A 659 -25.01 -3.64 -10.30
CA TYR A 659 -24.04 -3.67 -11.40
C TYR A 659 -24.49 -2.84 -12.61
N ASN A 660 -25.74 -2.93 -13.00
CA ASN A 660 -26.30 -2.13 -14.10
C ASN A 660 -26.32 -0.63 -13.78
N ASN A 661 -26.55 -0.26 -12.52
CA ASN A 661 -26.63 1.13 -12.10
C ASN A 661 -25.24 1.77 -12.00
N THR A 662 -24.18 0.99 -11.73
CA THR A 662 -22.80 1.47 -11.62
C THR A 662 -22.05 1.50 -12.94
N ASP A 663 -22.64 1.03 -14.04
CA ASP A 663 -22.00 0.96 -15.36
C ASP A 663 -21.96 2.34 -16.04
N VAL A 664 -20.77 2.93 -16.14
CA VAL A 664 -20.49 4.22 -16.77
C VAL A 664 -20.92 4.23 -18.22
N THR A 665 -20.71 3.13 -18.95
CA THR A 665 -20.97 3.04 -20.40
C THR A 665 -22.46 3.22 -20.76
N ARG A 666 -23.35 2.94 -19.81
CA ARG A 666 -24.80 3.09 -19.97
C ARG A 666 -25.30 4.52 -19.76
N LYS A 667 -24.46 5.43 -19.29
CA LYS A 667 -24.86 6.78 -18.87
C LYS A 667 -24.10 7.89 -19.58
N VAL A 668 -23.29 7.57 -20.61
CA VAL A 668 -22.39 8.51 -21.29
C VAL A 668 -23.09 9.73 -21.90
N LEU A 669 -24.37 9.68 -22.21
CA LEU A 669 -25.13 10.83 -22.74
C LEU A 669 -25.08 12.06 -21.81
N ALA A 670 -24.94 11.85 -20.49
CA ALA A 670 -24.79 12.93 -19.53
C ALA A 670 -23.40 13.62 -19.60
N MET A 671 -22.45 13.06 -20.33
CA MET A 671 -21.12 13.65 -20.56
C MET A 671 -21.08 14.62 -21.75
N LYS A 672 -22.18 14.72 -22.49
CA LYS A 672 -22.27 15.66 -23.62
C LYS A 672 -21.96 17.08 -23.17
N ASP A 673 -21.20 17.81 -23.97
CA ASP A 673 -20.76 19.18 -23.73
C ASP A 673 -19.79 19.35 -22.53
N LYS A 674 -19.17 18.26 -22.06
CA LYS A 674 -18.15 18.26 -21.02
C LYS A 674 -16.81 17.75 -21.61
N LEU A 675 -15.70 18.30 -21.13
CA LEU A 675 -14.40 17.86 -21.62
C LEU A 675 -13.91 16.66 -20.82
N PHE A 676 -13.68 15.54 -21.50
CA PHE A 676 -13.26 14.28 -20.92
C PHE A 676 -11.97 13.77 -21.57
N PHE A 677 -11.03 13.32 -20.74
CA PHE A 677 -9.79 12.72 -21.19
C PHE A 677 -9.58 11.33 -20.56
N LEU A 678 -9.42 10.34 -21.43
CA LEU A 678 -9.23 8.93 -21.07
C LEU A 678 -7.78 8.52 -21.32
N ILE A 679 -7.13 7.93 -20.34
CA ILE A 679 -5.74 7.46 -20.41
C ILE A 679 -5.68 6.00 -19.96
N HIS A 680 -4.99 5.12 -20.73
CA HIS A 680 -4.85 3.71 -20.31
C HIS A 680 -3.64 3.03 -20.97
N GLY A 681 -3.00 2.09 -20.25
CA GLY A 681 -2.03 1.14 -20.81
C GLY A 681 -2.71 -0.08 -21.42
N ASN A 682 -2.28 -0.53 -22.59
CA ASN A 682 -2.96 -1.67 -23.21
C ASN A 682 -2.56 -3.03 -22.64
N ALA A 683 -1.45 -3.11 -21.90
CA ALA A 683 -0.99 -4.31 -21.22
C ALA A 683 -1.35 -4.29 -19.71
N ASP A 684 -2.40 -3.55 -19.34
CA ASP A 684 -2.95 -3.53 -17.99
C ASP A 684 -3.61 -4.88 -17.68
N ASP A 685 -2.98 -5.64 -16.80
CA ASP A 685 -3.41 -6.98 -16.36
C ASP A 685 -4.39 -6.92 -15.18
N ASN A 686 -4.56 -5.74 -14.56
CA ASN A 686 -5.45 -5.49 -13.43
C ASN A 686 -6.79 -4.92 -13.90
N VAL A 687 -6.82 -3.63 -14.27
CA VAL A 687 -7.98 -3.01 -14.90
C VAL A 687 -7.81 -3.10 -16.39
N HIS A 688 -8.33 -4.14 -16.99
CA HIS A 688 -8.10 -4.45 -18.39
C HIS A 688 -8.42 -3.28 -19.33
N TYR A 689 -7.60 -3.08 -20.36
CA TYR A 689 -7.79 -2.05 -21.39
C TYR A 689 -9.17 -2.14 -22.06
N GLN A 690 -9.81 -3.32 -22.01
CA GLN A 690 -11.19 -3.56 -22.42
C GLN A 690 -12.17 -2.54 -21.79
N GLN A 691 -11.96 -2.15 -20.53
CA GLN A 691 -12.77 -1.17 -19.82
C GLN A 691 -12.84 0.16 -20.58
N SER A 692 -11.65 0.67 -20.96
CA SER A 692 -11.55 1.92 -21.73
C SER A 692 -12.10 1.80 -23.13
N MET A 693 -11.86 0.69 -23.81
CA MET A 693 -12.38 0.49 -25.17
C MET A 693 -13.91 0.44 -25.23
N LEU A 694 -14.54 -0.16 -24.22
CA LEU A 694 -16.01 -0.17 -24.12
C LEU A 694 -16.58 1.21 -23.79
N LEU A 695 -15.89 2.00 -22.96
CA LEU A 695 -16.28 3.39 -22.72
C LEU A 695 -16.10 4.24 -23.98
N SER A 696 -14.97 4.12 -24.68
CA SER A 696 -14.72 4.81 -25.97
C SER A 696 -15.83 4.51 -26.98
N ARG A 697 -16.14 3.20 -27.16
CA ARG A 697 -17.22 2.78 -28.03
C ARG A 697 -18.57 3.40 -27.65
N ALA A 698 -18.88 3.45 -26.37
CA ALA A 698 -20.14 4.06 -25.91
C ALA A 698 -20.19 5.55 -26.23
N LEU A 699 -19.10 6.29 -26.01
CA LEU A 699 -19.01 7.71 -26.35
C LEU A 699 -19.11 7.95 -27.86
N GLU A 700 -18.43 7.15 -28.69
CA GLU A 700 -18.48 7.21 -30.15
C GLU A 700 -19.86 6.95 -30.72
N VAL A 701 -20.56 5.92 -30.23
CA VAL A 701 -21.95 5.58 -30.68
C VAL A 701 -22.93 6.72 -30.44
N TYR A 702 -22.72 7.50 -29.37
CA TYR A 702 -23.55 8.66 -29.05
C TYR A 702 -23.00 10.00 -29.54
N ASP A 703 -21.97 9.99 -30.39
CA ASP A 703 -21.30 11.17 -30.95
C ASP A 703 -20.88 12.19 -29.88
N ILE A 704 -20.23 11.68 -28.83
CA ILE A 704 -19.72 12.50 -27.72
C ILE A 704 -18.20 12.65 -27.89
N PRO A 705 -17.69 13.86 -28.17
CA PRO A 705 -16.24 14.07 -28.33
C PRO A 705 -15.50 13.89 -27.01
N PHE A 706 -14.35 13.22 -27.06
CA PHE A 706 -13.44 13.01 -25.94
C PHE A 706 -12.00 12.94 -26.43
N GLN A 707 -11.05 13.07 -25.50
CA GLN A 707 -9.63 12.83 -25.77
C GLN A 707 -9.25 11.47 -25.23
N GLN A 708 -8.30 10.79 -25.90
CA GLN A 708 -7.76 9.51 -25.46
C GLN A 708 -6.26 9.45 -25.68
N GLN A 709 -5.53 8.91 -24.68
CA GLN A 709 -4.13 8.55 -24.77
C GLN A 709 -3.95 7.09 -24.36
N SER A 710 -3.55 6.26 -25.32
CA SER A 710 -3.14 4.87 -25.04
C SER A 710 -1.63 4.79 -24.87
N TYR A 711 -1.18 3.94 -23.96
CA TYR A 711 0.24 3.65 -23.75
C TYR A 711 0.51 2.18 -24.10
N PRO A 712 1.16 1.93 -25.26
CA PRO A 712 1.52 0.57 -25.67
C PRO A 712 2.43 -0.09 -24.65
N ASP A 713 2.16 -1.38 -24.37
CA ASP A 713 2.93 -2.27 -23.50
C ASP A 713 3.06 -1.83 -22.03
N GLU A 714 2.30 -0.82 -21.63
CA GLU A 714 2.25 -0.36 -20.26
C GLU A 714 1.16 -1.08 -19.47
N ASN A 715 1.53 -1.46 -18.24
CA ASN A 715 0.61 -2.04 -17.26
C ASN A 715 -0.17 -0.96 -16.47
N HIS A 716 -0.88 -1.36 -15.42
CA HIS A 716 -1.71 -0.49 -14.59
C HIS A 716 -0.96 0.72 -14.00
N SER A 717 0.33 0.59 -13.73
CA SER A 717 1.14 1.66 -13.12
C SER A 717 1.64 2.70 -14.13
N LEU A 718 1.66 2.41 -15.44
CA LEU A 718 2.23 3.26 -16.49
C LEU A 718 3.68 3.72 -16.19
N GLY A 719 4.43 2.91 -15.44
CA GLY A 719 5.66 3.33 -14.77
C GLY A 719 6.78 3.75 -15.72
N ARG A 720 6.91 3.08 -16.87
CA ARG A 720 7.98 3.35 -17.84
C ARG A 720 7.75 4.63 -18.65
N VAL A 721 6.53 5.18 -18.64
CA VAL A 721 6.13 6.36 -19.44
C VAL A 721 5.75 7.57 -18.58
N TRP A 722 6.06 7.58 -17.29
CA TRP A 722 5.74 8.68 -16.38
C TRP A 722 6.12 10.07 -16.91
N PRO A 723 7.30 10.29 -17.51
CA PRO A 723 7.62 11.61 -18.08
C PRO A 723 6.58 12.07 -19.12
N HIS A 724 6.24 11.22 -20.09
CA HIS A 724 5.25 11.56 -21.09
C HIS A 724 3.84 11.71 -20.50
N LEU A 725 3.47 10.80 -19.58
CA LEU A 725 2.18 10.81 -18.90
C LEU A 725 1.95 12.12 -18.15
N TYR A 726 2.85 12.50 -17.25
CA TYR A 726 2.67 13.71 -16.43
C TYR A 726 2.79 15.00 -17.22
N HIS A 727 3.63 15.07 -18.25
CA HIS A 727 3.62 16.17 -19.19
C HIS A 727 2.30 16.28 -19.96
N THR A 728 1.68 15.15 -20.30
CA THR A 728 0.38 15.11 -20.98
C THR A 728 -0.74 15.57 -20.04
N ILE A 729 -0.71 15.12 -18.78
CA ILE A 729 -1.62 15.59 -17.73
C ILE A 729 -1.51 17.10 -17.53
N ASP A 730 -0.31 17.64 -17.41
CA ASP A 730 -0.09 19.09 -17.22
C ASP A 730 -0.58 19.92 -18.43
N ARG A 731 -0.30 19.47 -19.67
CA ARG A 731 -0.83 20.10 -20.89
C ARG A 731 -2.35 20.07 -20.96
N PHE A 732 -2.97 18.97 -20.57
CA PHE A 732 -4.43 18.87 -20.52
C PHE A 732 -5.02 19.93 -19.58
N TRP A 733 -4.51 20.05 -18.37
CA TRP A 733 -4.97 21.07 -17.42
C TRP A 733 -4.72 22.49 -17.89
N ALA A 734 -3.55 22.77 -18.46
CA ALA A 734 -3.25 24.10 -18.99
C ALA A 734 -4.26 24.52 -20.06
N ARG A 735 -4.54 23.65 -21.03
CA ARG A 735 -5.49 23.90 -22.11
C ARG A 735 -6.94 23.99 -21.61
N SER A 736 -7.34 23.10 -20.72
CA SER A 736 -8.67 23.11 -20.09
C SER A 736 -8.96 24.41 -19.34
N PHE A 737 -7.94 24.97 -18.69
CA PHE A 737 -8.06 26.22 -17.96
C PHE A 737 -7.78 27.48 -18.81
N ASN A 738 -7.57 27.29 -20.11
CA ASN A 738 -7.19 28.36 -21.03
C ASN A 738 -5.96 29.15 -20.53
N LEU A 739 -4.90 28.42 -20.20
CA LEU A 739 -3.62 28.90 -19.74
C LEU A 739 -2.51 28.46 -20.71
N PRO A 740 -1.35 29.14 -20.74
CA PRO A 740 -0.23 28.75 -21.59
C PRO A 740 0.19 27.29 -21.33
N ASP A 741 0.51 26.58 -22.39
CA ASP A 741 1.11 25.23 -22.28
C ASP A 741 2.37 25.30 -21.41
N PRO A 742 2.66 24.24 -20.66
CA PRO A 742 3.92 24.16 -19.93
C PRO A 742 5.10 24.24 -20.90
N PRO A 743 6.28 24.72 -20.43
CA PRO A 743 7.49 24.74 -21.26
C PRO A 743 7.75 23.34 -21.85
N ALA A 744 8.24 23.30 -23.08
CA ALA A 744 8.60 22.04 -23.71
C ALA A 744 9.56 21.26 -22.78
N PRO A 745 9.31 19.95 -22.55
CA PRO A 745 10.20 19.14 -21.75
C PRO A 745 11.61 19.19 -22.36
N ARG A 746 12.63 19.38 -21.51
CA ARG A 746 14.00 19.12 -21.97
C ARG A 746 14.06 17.66 -22.40
N LEU A 747 14.43 17.40 -23.65
CA LEU A 747 14.61 16.06 -24.16
C LEU A 747 15.56 15.30 -23.23
N VAL A 748 15.04 14.37 -22.46
CA VAL A 748 15.85 13.36 -21.78
C VAL A 748 16.11 12.30 -22.84
N PRO A 749 17.36 11.85 -23.03
CA PRO A 749 17.62 10.72 -23.93
C PRO A 749 16.71 9.56 -23.53
N PRO A 750 16.16 8.80 -24.49
CA PRO A 750 15.35 7.65 -24.15
C PRO A 750 16.16 6.71 -23.26
N ILE A 751 15.60 6.32 -22.13
CA ILE A 751 16.06 5.16 -21.37
C ILE A 751 15.71 3.97 -22.27
N MET A 752 16.70 3.54 -23.10
CA MET A 752 16.58 2.33 -23.90
C MET A 752 16.76 1.10 -23.04
#